data_8896de896af38fc768b16219ef6cb092
#
_entry.id   8896de896af38fc768b16219ef6cb092
#
_cell.length_a   1.000
_cell.length_b   1.000
_cell.length_c   1.000
_cell.angle_alpha   90.00
_cell.angle_beta   90.00
_cell.angle_gamma   90.00
#
_symmetry.space_group_name_H-M   'P 1'
#
loop_
_entity.id
_entity.type
_entity.pdbx_description
1 polymer ?
#
loop_
_entity_poly.entity_id
_entity_poly.type
_entity_poly.pdbx_seq_one_letter_code
_entity_poly.pdbx_strand_id
1 'polypeptide(L)'
;MNKKSLQEMMPLSDVLNRDIVCECGKTHRADIDAVVIGRGAIEYVPQLLLEHGMHTVMILEDTHTFEAAGKQAADLIRAAGMTVYEMVYQREEGWVTADEWAMDEGASFFNACETRPDVIISVGSGTMNDLGKVIGKMVGAPQWIIGTAASMDGYASTVAALVRNNLKVTEYYDPPKVIIGDTAILAKAPRAMTLAGIGDMAAKYNSGLDWRLSHLITGEYYCEFVANAMLKVTDQIMDLALEAPEEGEFGDDLLEHLMEGLVLSGVYMSYMGSSRAASGSEHHFSHFWEMWLQLNGKPAIYHGTKVGVGTLIMDKLYREFLHIDIEARRVIPRLQKFDVEAYKKTLEKVYGAAAPGILADYHYDAEERVKRLGIILENRRTINAMIRETLPSLDKMKKAMAHVGAVMDWTGLPFITGEVALEALLYCKEMRPHYTLLQMLQDTGVNVRKYAPLMTENGYLRLDQIQMRDPFVLPVPEEKKYYLFGTTDPSCWKGPFFGFDCFVSEDLEHWQGPVAAFRPKEDFWASRNFWAPEVHRYRGKFYMFATFGAEGQYKGTQILKADKPEGPYEPISDGPVTPRDWDCLDGTFYLDRKGQPWIVFCHEWTQVIDGEIVAMPLKKDLTAPAGEPIKLFSASEASWAAGRPWKERHPESDSDALSYVTDGPFIVEDGEKLIMLWSGRGPKGYAMGSAYSDDGILGIWKQNKHLAFQEDGGHGMVFRTFEGQLLMTVHQPNQTPNERPKFFPAKVVDGEILLEKGRKGAAKAKKTAVGKPSKKTAAKPVPAAPAQEKPVVSEGQKKKSDAPVRVTQDMPYWLL
;
A
#
# COMPACT_ATOMS: atom_id res chain seq x y z
N MET A 1 8.82 -42.34 15.16
CA MET A 1 9.91 -41.35 15.32
C MET A 1 10.44 -41.45 16.74
N ASN A 2 11.75 -41.46 16.98
CA ASN A 2 12.29 -41.37 18.34
C ASN A 2 11.95 -40.00 18.91
N LYS A 3 11.50 -39.95 20.18
CA LYS A 3 11.24 -38.66 20.87
C LYS A 3 12.59 -37.94 21.05
N LYS A 4 12.69 -36.68 20.59
CA LYS A 4 13.86 -35.85 20.83
C LYS A 4 14.02 -35.59 22.33
N SER A 5 15.23 -35.59 22.86
CA SER A 5 15.50 -35.15 24.24
C SER A 5 15.25 -33.63 24.38
N LEU A 6 15.09 -33.18 25.64
CA LEU A 6 14.91 -31.76 25.92
C LEU A 6 16.08 -30.92 25.32
N GLN A 7 17.32 -31.40 25.43
CA GLN A 7 18.49 -30.73 24.92
C GLN A 7 18.50 -30.60 23.38
N GLU A 8 18.02 -31.63 22.66
CA GLU A 8 17.87 -31.59 21.19
C GLU A 8 16.73 -30.64 20.75
N MET A 9 15.80 -30.30 21.65
CA MET A 9 14.71 -29.35 21.40
C MET A 9 15.05 -27.92 21.85
N MET A 10 16.27 -27.64 22.29
CA MET A 10 16.72 -26.30 22.73
C MET A 10 17.76 -25.72 21.76
N PRO A 11 17.40 -25.43 20.50
CA PRO A 11 18.35 -25.05 19.47
C PRO A 11 19.07 -23.72 19.76
N LEU A 12 18.41 -22.79 20.48
CA LEU A 12 18.93 -21.44 20.75
C LEU A 12 19.71 -21.31 22.07
N SER A 13 19.97 -22.41 22.78
CA SER A 13 20.57 -22.39 24.11
C SER A 13 21.94 -21.68 24.22
N ASP A 14 22.66 -21.56 23.10
CA ASP A 14 23.97 -20.93 23.07
C ASP A 14 23.93 -19.41 22.93
N VAL A 15 22.77 -18.82 22.62
CA VAL A 15 22.60 -17.37 22.47
C VAL A 15 21.69 -16.75 23.54
N LEU A 16 21.02 -17.55 24.33
CA LEU A 16 20.09 -17.08 25.37
C LEU A 16 20.80 -16.92 26.71
N ASN A 17 20.42 -15.89 27.48
CA ASN A 17 20.87 -15.59 28.81
C ASN A 17 22.40 -15.58 28.96
N ARG A 18 23.11 -15.10 27.92
CA ARG A 18 24.58 -15.03 27.84
C ARG A 18 25.00 -13.73 27.17
N ASP A 19 26.19 -13.25 27.56
CA ASP A 19 26.82 -12.11 26.94
C ASP A 19 27.52 -12.53 25.64
N ILE A 20 27.11 -11.94 24.52
CA ILE A 20 27.71 -12.14 23.20
C ILE A 20 28.56 -10.89 22.87
N VAL A 21 29.87 -11.00 22.93
CA VAL A 21 30.77 -9.92 22.52
C VAL A 21 30.83 -9.89 20.99
N CYS A 22 30.32 -8.80 20.40
CA CYS A 22 30.18 -8.67 18.97
C CYS A 22 31.20 -7.70 18.35
N GLU A 23 31.62 -7.96 17.12
CA GLU A 23 32.49 -7.08 16.33
C GLU A 23 31.90 -5.69 16.07
N CYS A 24 30.57 -5.54 16.18
CA CYS A 24 29.89 -4.24 16.11
C CYS A 24 30.23 -3.29 17.27
N GLY A 25 31.05 -3.74 18.23
CA GLY A 25 31.50 -2.98 19.40
C GLY A 25 30.55 -3.02 20.60
N LYS A 26 29.44 -3.77 20.52
CA LYS A 26 28.48 -3.97 21.63
C LYS A 26 28.51 -5.40 22.14
N THR A 27 28.08 -5.57 23.40
CA THR A 27 27.77 -6.87 23.97
C THR A 27 26.26 -7.05 23.90
N HIS A 28 25.81 -8.14 23.28
CA HIS A 28 24.39 -8.48 23.10
C HIS A 28 23.96 -9.50 24.16
N ARG A 29 22.74 -9.37 24.66
CA ARG A 29 22.11 -10.31 25.58
C ARG A 29 20.62 -10.35 25.39
N ALA A 30 20.03 -11.54 25.44
CA ALA A 30 18.60 -11.76 25.57
C ALA A 30 18.32 -12.50 26.89
N ASP A 31 17.48 -11.93 27.72
CA ASP A 31 17.20 -12.43 29.07
C ASP A 31 16.03 -13.45 29.02
N ILE A 32 16.29 -14.58 28.35
CA ILE A 32 15.38 -15.70 28.12
C ILE A 32 16.09 -16.96 28.61
N ASP A 33 15.45 -17.71 29.51
CA ASP A 33 16.07 -18.86 30.17
C ASP A 33 16.06 -20.11 29.27
N ALA A 34 14.95 -20.35 28.55
CA ALA A 34 14.85 -21.49 27.65
C ALA A 34 13.90 -21.24 26.46
N VAL A 35 14.26 -21.82 25.32
CA VAL A 35 13.39 -21.96 24.12
C VAL A 35 13.37 -23.44 23.76
N VAL A 36 12.19 -24.06 23.80
CA VAL A 36 12.01 -25.49 23.50
C VAL A 36 11.09 -25.65 22.30
N ILE A 37 11.61 -26.16 21.19
CA ILE A 37 10.90 -26.30 19.92
C ILE A 37 11.01 -27.75 19.43
N GLY A 38 9.90 -28.32 19.01
CA GLY A 38 9.84 -29.67 18.42
C GLY A 38 8.59 -30.43 18.85
N ARG A 39 8.38 -31.58 18.24
CA ARG A 39 7.22 -32.42 18.50
C ARG A 39 7.25 -32.99 19.93
N GLY A 40 6.22 -32.67 20.71
CA GLY A 40 6.10 -33.07 22.14
C GLY A 40 6.80 -32.10 23.08
N ALA A 41 7.18 -30.91 22.67
CA ALA A 41 7.84 -29.90 23.51
C ALA A 41 7.01 -29.52 24.75
N ILE A 42 5.68 -29.52 24.65
CA ILE A 42 4.78 -29.22 25.75
C ILE A 42 4.93 -30.20 26.95
N GLU A 43 5.35 -31.44 26.69
CA GLU A 43 5.52 -32.46 27.71
C GLU A 43 6.68 -32.16 28.69
N TYR A 44 7.58 -31.24 28.33
CA TYR A 44 8.69 -30.78 29.17
C TYR A 44 8.33 -29.62 30.10
N VAL A 45 7.12 -29.03 29.98
CA VAL A 45 6.69 -27.90 30.82
C VAL A 45 6.76 -28.23 32.33
N PRO A 46 6.29 -29.37 32.80
CA PRO A 46 6.41 -29.71 34.22
C PRO A 46 7.86 -29.83 34.70
N GLN A 47 8.75 -30.42 33.93
CA GLN A 47 10.17 -30.52 34.24
C GLN A 47 10.82 -29.13 34.36
N LEU A 48 10.54 -28.26 33.43
CA LEU A 48 11.08 -26.87 33.41
C LEU A 48 10.58 -26.08 34.63
N LEU A 49 9.29 -26.23 35.00
CA LEU A 49 8.73 -25.59 36.19
C LEU A 49 9.47 -26.03 37.47
N LEU A 50 9.70 -27.34 37.63
CA LEU A 50 10.44 -27.88 38.76
C LEU A 50 11.90 -27.41 38.79
N GLU A 51 12.57 -27.36 37.65
CA GLU A 51 13.95 -26.84 37.52
C GLU A 51 14.05 -25.36 37.93
N HIS A 52 13.00 -24.57 37.72
CA HIS A 52 12.87 -23.19 38.17
C HIS A 52 12.28 -23.02 39.58
N GLY A 53 11.98 -24.12 40.29
CA GLY A 53 11.39 -24.10 41.63
C GLY A 53 9.96 -23.54 41.69
N MET A 54 9.19 -23.67 40.60
CA MET A 54 7.83 -23.16 40.46
C MET A 54 6.82 -24.29 40.72
N HIS A 55 5.82 -24.06 41.58
CA HIS A 55 4.86 -25.05 42.00
C HIS A 55 3.40 -24.61 41.84
N THR A 56 3.15 -23.31 41.70
CA THR A 56 1.84 -22.71 41.50
C THR A 56 1.82 -21.93 40.23
N VAL A 57 0.95 -22.28 39.29
CA VAL A 57 0.93 -21.76 37.92
C VAL A 57 -0.42 -21.12 37.63
N MET A 58 -0.41 -19.94 37.03
CA MET A 58 -1.59 -19.38 36.36
C MET A 58 -1.43 -19.59 34.84
N ILE A 59 -2.41 -20.29 34.25
CA ILE A 59 -2.54 -20.40 32.80
C ILE A 59 -3.43 -19.25 32.30
N LEU A 60 -2.99 -18.53 31.30
CA LEU A 60 -3.68 -17.41 30.69
C LEU A 60 -3.97 -17.74 29.21
N GLU A 61 -5.26 -17.85 28.85
CA GLU A 61 -5.70 -18.37 27.56
C GLU A 61 -7.06 -17.84 27.14
N ASP A 62 -7.50 -18.08 25.93
CA ASP A 62 -8.86 -17.88 25.46
C ASP A 62 -9.54 -19.22 25.15
N THR A 63 -10.82 -19.19 24.78
CA THR A 63 -11.59 -20.39 24.48
C THR A 63 -11.00 -21.25 23.36
N HIS A 64 -10.32 -20.65 22.38
CA HIS A 64 -9.69 -21.37 21.26
C HIS A 64 -8.35 -21.96 21.66
N THR A 65 -7.55 -21.21 22.41
CA THR A 65 -6.22 -21.65 22.83
C THR A 65 -6.28 -22.65 23.98
N PHE A 66 -7.34 -22.60 24.81
CA PHE A 66 -7.67 -23.65 25.75
C PHE A 66 -7.79 -25.02 25.06
N GLU A 67 -8.59 -25.09 24.00
CA GLU A 67 -8.79 -26.35 23.26
C GLU A 67 -7.53 -26.76 22.49
N ALA A 68 -6.73 -25.77 21.98
CA ALA A 68 -5.53 -26.07 21.20
C ALA A 68 -4.40 -26.67 22.05
N ALA A 69 -4.17 -26.16 23.26
CA ALA A 69 -3.02 -26.54 24.08
C ALA A 69 -3.23 -26.34 25.58
N GLY A 70 -4.10 -25.43 26.03
CA GLY A 70 -4.25 -25.03 27.42
C GLY A 70 -4.66 -26.17 28.32
N LYS A 71 -5.71 -26.90 27.93
CA LYS A 71 -6.16 -28.08 28.65
C LYS A 71 -5.03 -29.12 28.79
N GLN A 72 -4.28 -29.41 27.73
CA GLN A 72 -3.15 -30.34 27.77
C GLN A 72 -2.06 -29.84 28.72
N ALA A 73 -1.72 -28.57 28.70
CA ALA A 73 -0.75 -27.97 29.60
C ALA A 73 -1.20 -28.09 31.07
N ALA A 74 -2.44 -27.72 31.36
CA ALA A 74 -3.00 -27.81 32.70
C ALA A 74 -2.99 -29.26 33.25
N ASP A 75 -3.38 -30.23 32.42
CA ASP A 75 -3.42 -31.65 32.81
C ASP A 75 -2.01 -32.18 33.11
N LEU A 76 -1.00 -31.82 32.27
CA LEU A 76 0.40 -32.20 32.45
C LEU A 76 0.97 -31.62 33.76
N ILE A 77 0.72 -30.34 34.04
CA ILE A 77 1.20 -29.66 35.24
C ILE A 77 0.54 -30.22 36.50
N ARG A 78 -0.77 -30.44 36.47
CA ARG A 78 -1.50 -31.10 37.60
C ARG A 78 -1.03 -32.53 37.84
N ALA A 79 -0.77 -33.30 36.79
CA ALA A 79 -0.26 -34.67 36.91
C ALA A 79 1.14 -34.72 37.55
N ALA A 80 1.91 -33.67 37.47
CA ALA A 80 3.20 -33.50 38.13
C ALA A 80 3.08 -33.00 39.59
N GLY A 81 1.85 -32.85 40.12
CA GLY A 81 1.58 -32.47 41.50
C GLY A 81 1.62 -30.98 41.79
N MET A 82 1.53 -30.12 40.78
CA MET A 82 1.55 -28.66 40.92
C MET A 82 0.12 -28.08 40.95
N THR A 83 -0.02 -26.89 41.54
CA THR A 83 -1.30 -26.17 41.58
C THR A 83 -1.47 -25.37 40.31
N VAL A 84 -2.65 -25.46 39.67
CA VAL A 84 -2.97 -24.75 38.42
C VAL A 84 -4.26 -23.96 38.57
N TYR A 85 -4.17 -22.66 38.27
CA TYR A 85 -5.30 -21.75 38.10
C TYR A 85 -5.43 -21.42 36.60
N GLU A 86 -6.64 -21.61 36.06
CA GLU A 86 -6.90 -21.37 34.62
C GLU A 86 -7.78 -20.14 34.47
N MET A 87 -7.23 -19.12 33.77
CA MET A 87 -7.92 -17.91 33.35
C MET A 87 -8.23 -18.01 31.87
N VAL A 88 -9.50 -18.31 31.55
CA VAL A 88 -9.98 -18.45 30.17
C VAL A 88 -10.78 -17.22 29.78
N TYR A 89 -10.24 -16.39 28.91
CA TYR A 89 -10.95 -15.23 28.37
C TYR A 89 -12.13 -15.66 27.51
N GLN A 90 -13.28 -15.02 27.73
CA GLN A 90 -14.47 -15.15 26.88
C GLN A 90 -14.98 -13.78 26.50
N ARG A 91 -15.20 -13.57 25.19
CA ARG A 91 -15.84 -12.37 24.64
C ARG A 91 -16.99 -12.74 23.73
N GLU A 92 -18.04 -11.92 23.73
CA GLU A 92 -19.22 -12.10 22.86
C GLU A 92 -18.81 -12.03 21.37
N GLU A 93 -17.78 -11.21 21.03
CA GLU A 93 -17.24 -11.04 19.68
C GLU A 93 -16.36 -12.22 19.22
N GLY A 94 -16.04 -13.17 20.08
CA GLY A 94 -15.25 -14.36 19.78
C GLY A 94 -13.73 -14.14 19.70
N TRP A 95 -13.23 -12.92 19.91
CA TRP A 95 -11.81 -12.57 19.81
C TRP A 95 -11.35 -11.82 21.05
N VAL A 96 -10.15 -12.16 21.55
CA VAL A 96 -9.51 -11.42 22.63
C VAL A 96 -8.56 -10.39 22.03
N THR A 97 -8.66 -9.17 22.55
CA THR A 97 -7.76 -8.06 22.23
C THR A 97 -6.92 -7.73 23.45
N ALA A 98 -5.66 -7.39 23.27
CA ALA A 98 -4.79 -6.97 24.37
C ALA A 98 -5.11 -5.50 24.76
N ASP A 99 -6.29 -5.29 25.34
CA ASP A 99 -6.80 -3.99 25.80
C ASP A 99 -6.84 -3.88 27.33
N GLU A 100 -7.23 -2.69 27.82
CA GLU A 100 -7.28 -2.42 29.26
C GLU A 100 -8.15 -3.44 30.01
N TRP A 101 -9.30 -3.83 29.44
CA TRP A 101 -10.18 -4.79 30.09
C TRP A 101 -9.48 -6.15 30.27
N ALA A 102 -8.84 -6.68 29.23
CA ALA A 102 -8.18 -7.97 29.31
C ALA A 102 -6.97 -7.95 30.27
N MET A 103 -6.25 -6.84 30.35
CA MET A 103 -5.12 -6.65 31.27
C MET A 103 -5.61 -6.61 32.73
N ASP A 104 -6.65 -5.83 33.02
CA ASP A 104 -7.19 -5.67 34.38
C ASP A 104 -7.86 -6.97 34.88
N GLU A 105 -8.58 -7.66 34.00
CA GLU A 105 -9.22 -8.94 34.32
C GLU A 105 -8.18 -10.01 34.66
N GLY A 106 -7.12 -10.16 33.84
CA GLY A 106 -6.05 -11.10 34.08
C GLY A 106 -5.26 -10.79 35.36
N ALA A 107 -4.97 -9.52 35.64
CA ALA A 107 -4.30 -9.09 36.86
C ALA A 107 -5.19 -9.32 38.12
N SER A 108 -6.48 -9.05 37.99
CA SER A 108 -7.48 -9.29 39.08
C SER A 108 -7.60 -10.77 39.41
N PHE A 109 -7.64 -11.61 38.37
CA PHE A 109 -7.70 -13.07 38.55
C PHE A 109 -6.43 -13.58 39.25
N PHE A 110 -5.24 -13.13 38.85
CA PHE A 110 -3.97 -13.48 39.50
C PHE A 110 -4.00 -13.14 40.99
N ASN A 111 -4.45 -11.95 41.35
CA ASN A 111 -4.52 -11.48 42.72
C ASN A 111 -5.59 -12.15 43.56
N ALA A 112 -6.61 -12.78 42.94
CA ALA A 112 -7.69 -13.52 43.61
C ALA A 112 -7.35 -15.00 43.84
N CYS A 113 -6.26 -15.53 43.34
CA CYS A 113 -5.84 -16.92 43.58
C CYS A 113 -5.55 -17.12 45.05
N GLU A 114 -6.02 -18.26 45.61
CA GLU A 114 -5.81 -18.61 47.04
C GLU A 114 -4.32 -18.68 47.39
N THR A 115 -3.51 -19.27 46.50
CA THR A 115 -2.04 -19.25 46.56
C THR A 115 -1.51 -18.42 45.42
N ARG A 116 -0.67 -17.45 45.73
CA ARG A 116 -0.05 -16.59 44.69
C ARG A 116 0.68 -17.46 43.67
N PRO A 117 0.39 -17.33 42.37
CA PRO A 117 1.10 -18.05 41.34
C PRO A 117 2.58 -17.61 41.26
N ASP A 118 3.46 -18.57 41.07
CA ASP A 118 4.92 -18.34 40.88
C ASP A 118 5.22 -17.83 39.45
N VAL A 119 4.33 -18.18 38.50
CA VAL A 119 4.51 -17.90 37.07
C VAL A 119 3.15 -17.78 36.37
N ILE A 120 3.12 -16.94 35.30
CA ILE A 120 2.03 -16.89 34.34
C ILE A 120 2.49 -17.64 33.09
N ILE A 121 1.75 -18.66 32.68
CA ILE A 121 1.96 -19.34 31.40
C ILE A 121 0.85 -18.89 30.45
N SER A 122 1.21 -18.04 29.49
CA SER A 122 0.29 -17.71 28.40
C SER A 122 0.21 -18.88 27.42
N VAL A 123 -0.99 -19.21 26.94
CA VAL A 123 -1.18 -20.20 25.88
C VAL A 123 -1.82 -19.52 24.69
N GLY A 124 -1.11 -19.45 23.57
CA GLY A 124 -1.63 -18.75 22.39
C GLY A 124 -0.56 -18.25 21.45
N SER A 125 -0.89 -17.22 20.70
CA SER A 125 0.01 -16.51 19.80
C SER A 125 0.24 -15.08 20.30
N GLY A 126 0.36 -14.10 19.41
CA GLY A 126 0.74 -12.71 19.73
C GLY A 126 -0.07 -12.09 20.87
N THR A 127 -1.40 -12.11 20.79
CA THR A 127 -2.26 -11.45 21.77
C THR A 127 -2.07 -12.02 23.19
N MET A 128 -2.05 -13.35 23.34
CA MET A 128 -1.85 -13.99 24.63
C MET A 128 -0.43 -13.74 25.17
N ASN A 129 0.57 -13.74 24.29
CA ASN A 129 1.94 -13.40 24.65
C ASN A 129 2.07 -11.96 25.18
N ASP A 130 1.46 -11.00 24.49
CA ASP A 130 1.49 -9.60 24.89
C ASP A 130 0.72 -9.36 26.20
N LEU A 131 -0.46 -9.97 26.38
CA LEU A 131 -1.19 -9.95 27.65
C LEU A 131 -0.35 -10.53 28.80
N GLY A 132 0.30 -11.67 28.57
CA GLY A 132 1.16 -12.29 29.58
C GLY A 132 2.31 -11.41 30.02
N LYS A 133 3.00 -10.73 29.10
CA LYS A 133 4.07 -9.76 29.39
C LYS A 133 3.57 -8.62 30.29
N VAL A 134 2.42 -8.03 29.89
CA VAL A 134 1.83 -6.89 30.62
C VAL A 134 1.36 -7.29 32.00
N ILE A 135 0.56 -8.37 32.10
CA ILE A 135 0.02 -8.85 33.37
C ILE A 135 1.15 -9.27 34.29
N GLY A 136 2.15 -10.00 33.77
CA GLY A 136 3.34 -10.40 34.52
C GLY A 136 4.04 -9.20 35.16
N LYS A 137 4.21 -8.10 34.43
CA LYS A 137 4.76 -6.84 34.96
C LYS A 137 3.83 -6.19 35.99
N MET A 138 2.52 -6.17 35.76
CA MET A 138 1.53 -5.59 36.69
C MET A 138 1.54 -6.30 38.05
N VAL A 139 1.66 -7.62 38.06
CA VAL A 139 1.60 -8.43 39.28
C VAL A 139 2.96 -8.84 39.84
N GLY A 140 4.06 -8.53 39.15
CA GLY A 140 5.43 -8.86 39.53
C GLY A 140 5.68 -10.38 39.49
N ALA A 141 5.25 -11.08 38.45
CA ALA A 141 5.46 -12.51 38.21
C ALA A 141 6.16 -12.72 36.86
N PRO A 142 7.07 -13.72 36.71
CA PRO A 142 7.63 -14.08 35.41
C PRO A 142 6.56 -14.62 34.47
N GLN A 143 6.76 -14.40 33.16
CA GLN A 143 5.85 -14.89 32.14
C GLN A 143 6.56 -15.93 31.27
N TRP A 144 5.85 -17.01 30.94
CA TRP A 144 6.20 -18.04 29.96
C TRP A 144 5.16 -18.06 28.87
N ILE A 145 5.49 -18.63 27.69
CA ILE A 145 4.55 -18.78 26.56
C ILE A 145 4.58 -20.19 25.98
N ILE A 146 3.42 -20.79 25.81
CA ILE A 146 3.20 -21.96 24.97
C ILE A 146 2.59 -21.46 23.68
N GLY A 147 3.36 -21.44 22.59
CA GLY A 147 2.93 -20.98 21.26
C GLY A 147 1.95 -21.97 20.63
N THR A 148 0.79 -21.49 20.19
CA THR A 148 -0.20 -22.33 19.48
C THR A 148 -0.16 -22.18 17.97
N ALA A 149 0.56 -21.18 17.43
CA ALA A 149 0.73 -20.95 15.99
C ALA A 149 2.05 -20.24 15.70
N ALA A 150 2.82 -20.66 14.73
CA ALA A 150 4.01 -19.95 14.24
C ALA A 150 3.60 -18.82 13.29
N SER A 151 3.08 -17.69 13.83
CA SER A 151 2.35 -16.67 13.07
C SER A 151 2.95 -15.27 13.05
N MET A 152 3.91 -14.96 13.92
CA MET A 152 4.53 -13.63 14.06
C MET A 152 5.81 -13.71 14.90
N ASP A 153 6.67 -12.70 14.81
CA ASP A 153 8.01 -12.66 15.44
C ASP A 153 8.06 -12.03 16.84
N GLY A 154 6.90 -11.76 17.45
CA GLY A 154 6.82 -11.13 18.77
C GLY A 154 7.08 -12.04 19.98
N TYR A 155 7.31 -13.34 19.80
CA TYR A 155 7.44 -14.29 20.92
C TYR A 155 8.53 -13.91 21.92
N ALA A 156 9.70 -13.61 21.43
CA ALA A 156 10.88 -13.25 22.24
C ALA A 156 11.16 -11.74 22.27
N SER A 157 10.26 -10.92 21.74
CA SER A 157 10.46 -9.48 21.65
C SER A 157 10.29 -8.79 23.01
N THR A 158 11.00 -7.68 23.19
CA THR A 158 10.87 -6.77 24.35
C THR A 158 9.74 -5.76 24.19
N VAL A 159 8.84 -5.97 23.23
CA VAL A 159 7.69 -5.10 23.00
C VAL A 159 6.37 -5.89 23.09
N ALA A 160 5.31 -5.18 23.45
CA ALA A 160 3.94 -5.68 23.38
C ALA A 160 3.08 -4.68 22.56
N ALA A 161 2.22 -5.23 21.70
CA ALA A 161 1.29 -4.47 20.90
C ALA A 161 -0.07 -4.44 21.57
N LEU A 162 -0.42 -3.31 22.19
CA LEU A 162 -1.58 -3.14 23.06
C LEU A 162 -2.62 -2.20 22.42
N VAL A 163 -3.84 -2.28 22.90
CA VAL A 163 -4.89 -1.29 22.62
C VAL A 163 -5.13 -0.44 23.86
N ARG A 164 -4.86 0.87 23.75
CA ARG A 164 -5.10 1.85 24.81
C ARG A 164 -6.03 2.95 24.29
N ASN A 165 -7.12 3.23 24.97
CA ASN A 165 -8.11 4.22 24.55
C ASN A 165 -8.56 4.00 23.08
N ASN A 166 -8.80 2.75 22.69
CA ASN A 166 -9.13 2.31 21.33
C ASN A 166 -8.07 2.64 20.27
N LEU A 167 -6.82 2.88 20.66
CA LEU A 167 -5.70 3.07 19.73
C LEU A 167 -4.62 2.01 20.00
N LYS A 168 -4.06 1.47 18.93
CA LYS A 168 -2.93 0.55 19.03
C LYS A 168 -1.66 1.30 19.40
N VAL A 169 -1.01 0.85 20.47
CA VAL A 169 0.26 1.38 20.98
C VAL A 169 1.28 0.24 21.09
N THR A 170 2.55 0.58 21.03
CA THR A 170 3.65 -0.35 21.28
C THR A 170 4.36 0.07 22.55
N GLU A 171 4.39 -0.81 23.55
CA GLU A 171 5.05 -0.54 24.83
C GLU A 171 6.17 -1.55 25.08
N TYR A 172 7.16 -1.19 25.94
CA TYR A 172 8.31 -2.04 26.24
C TYR A 172 8.09 -2.87 27.51
N TYR A 173 8.35 -4.18 27.38
CA TYR A 173 8.23 -5.17 28.45
C TYR A 173 9.38 -6.17 28.40
N ASP A 174 9.58 -6.90 29.48
CA ASP A 174 10.53 -8.02 29.49
C ASP A 174 10.00 -9.17 28.61
N PRO A 175 10.89 -9.88 27.89
CA PRO A 175 10.47 -11.05 27.10
C PRO A 175 10.05 -12.20 28.03
N PRO A 176 9.29 -13.18 27.51
CA PRO A 176 9.02 -14.43 28.22
C PRO A 176 10.30 -15.13 28.68
N LYS A 177 10.31 -15.66 29.90
CA LYS A 177 11.46 -16.43 30.41
C LYS A 177 11.61 -17.78 29.74
N VAL A 178 10.49 -18.41 29.38
CA VAL A 178 10.47 -19.70 28.66
C VAL A 178 9.48 -19.63 27.50
N ILE A 179 9.89 -20.15 26.35
CA ILE A 179 9.10 -20.22 25.12
C ILE A 179 9.00 -21.68 24.67
N ILE A 180 7.80 -22.19 24.51
CA ILE A 180 7.52 -23.56 24.07
C ILE A 180 6.84 -23.53 22.70
N GLY A 181 7.40 -24.23 21.74
CA GLY A 181 6.86 -24.40 20.37
C GLY A 181 6.68 -25.90 20.04
N ASP A 182 5.51 -26.48 20.36
CA ASP A 182 5.23 -27.88 20.03
C ASP A 182 4.71 -28.00 18.61
N THR A 183 5.47 -28.64 17.71
CA THR A 183 5.08 -28.75 16.30
C THR A 183 3.81 -29.56 16.08
N ALA A 184 3.43 -30.48 17.01
CA ALA A 184 2.16 -31.18 16.92
C ALA A 184 0.96 -30.25 17.22
N ILE A 185 1.17 -29.18 17.98
CA ILE A 185 0.18 -28.12 18.23
C ILE A 185 0.20 -27.12 17.07
N LEU A 186 1.40 -26.63 16.68
CA LEU A 186 1.58 -25.67 15.59
C LEU A 186 0.99 -26.18 14.27
N ALA A 187 1.09 -27.48 13.98
CA ALA A 187 0.55 -28.09 12.76
C ALA A 187 -0.99 -28.02 12.67
N LYS A 188 -1.68 -27.97 13.84
CA LYS A 188 -3.14 -27.86 13.89
C LYS A 188 -3.65 -26.42 13.80
N ALA A 189 -2.77 -25.44 13.87
CA ALA A 189 -3.15 -24.05 13.71
C ALA A 189 -3.76 -23.81 12.30
N PRO A 190 -4.71 -22.88 12.16
CA PRO A 190 -5.20 -22.48 10.84
C PRO A 190 -4.02 -22.18 9.89
N ARG A 191 -4.01 -22.78 8.69
CA ARG A 191 -2.93 -22.62 7.71
C ARG A 191 -2.56 -21.14 7.46
N ALA A 192 -3.57 -20.26 7.46
CA ALA A 192 -3.37 -18.82 7.29
C ALA A 192 -2.48 -18.19 8.38
N MET A 193 -2.41 -18.76 9.58
CA MET A 193 -1.51 -18.29 10.64
C MET A 193 -0.05 -18.66 10.35
N THR A 194 0.20 -19.87 9.87
CA THR A 194 1.54 -20.29 9.46
C THR A 194 2.01 -19.51 8.23
N LEU A 195 1.12 -19.26 7.25
CA LEU A 195 1.40 -18.38 6.11
C LEU A 195 1.73 -16.95 6.56
N ALA A 196 1.08 -16.45 7.61
CA ALA A 196 1.43 -15.17 8.21
C ALA A 196 2.85 -15.19 8.80
N GLY A 197 3.24 -16.27 9.50
CA GLY A 197 4.61 -16.42 10.01
C GLY A 197 5.65 -16.45 8.89
N ILE A 198 5.38 -17.16 7.80
CA ILE A 198 6.24 -17.17 6.60
C ILE A 198 6.36 -15.75 6.02
N GLY A 199 5.24 -15.01 5.92
CA GLY A 199 5.23 -13.62 5.46
C GLY A 199 6.02 -12.67 6.36
N ASP A 200 5.97 -12.90 7.67
CA ASP A 200 6.73 -12.12 8.65
C ASP A 200 8.24 -12.41 8.56
N MET A 201 8.64 -13.66 8.36
CA MET A 201 10.04 -14.01 8.10
C MET A 201 10.53 -13.50 6.75
N ALA A 202 9.70 -13.53 5.71
CA ALA A 202 10.02 -12.98 4.40
C ALA A 202 10.44 -11.50 4.46
N ALA A 203 9.89 -10.74 5.39
CA ALA A 203 10.20 -9.33 5.63
C ALA A 203 11.68 -9.06 5.96
N LYS A 204 12.41 -10.06 6.46
CA LYS A 204 13.79 -9.88 6.95
C LYS A 204 14.77 -9.55 5.82
N TYR A 205 14.48 -9.95 4.58
CA TYR A 205 15.23 -9.47 3.41
C TYR A 205 15.12 -7.95 3.24
N ASN A 206 13.92 -7.44 3.42
CA ASN A 206 13.59 -6.04 3.20
C ASN A 206 14.08 -5.16 4.36
N SER A 207 13.77 -5.56 5.60
CA SER A 207 14.20 -4.84 6.79
C SER A 207 15.74 -4.78 6.88
N GLY A 208 16.45 -5.86 6.53
CA GLY A 208 17.91 -5.90 6.47
C GLY A 208 18.48 -4.95 5.43
N LEU A 209 17.88 -4.86 4.23
CA LEU A 209 18.31 -3.92 3.20
C LEU A 209 18.02 -2.47 3.61
N ASP A 210 16.83 -2.17 4.12
CA ASP A 210 16.47 -0.84 4.63
C ASP A 210 17.41 -0.40 5.76
N TRP A 211 17.82 -1.32 6.65
CA TRP A 211 18.74 -1.01 7.74
C TRP A 211 20.15 -0.68 7.23
N ARG A 212 20.67 -1.45 6.24
CA ARG A 212 21.95 -1.14 5.58
C ARG A 212 21.92 0.23 4.87
N LEU A 213 20.81 0.54 4.17
CA LEU A 213 20.61 1.83 3.52
C LEU A 213 20.57 2.98 4.54
N SER A 214 19.83 2.80 5.62
CA SER A 214 19.77 3.79 6.69
C SER A 214 21.15 4.04 7.32
N HIS A 215 21.89 2.99 7.63
CA HIS A 215 23.27 3.11 8.12
C HIS A 215 24.14 3.96 7.19
N LEU A 216 24.10 3.67 5.88
CA LEU A 216 24.87 4.40 4.89
C LEU A 216 24.49 5.88 4.78
N ILE A 217 23.18 6.19 4.86
CA ILE A 217 22.64 7.53 4.56
C ILE A 217 22.58 8.41 5.80
N THR A 218 22.19 7.84 6.95
CA THR A 218 21.94 8.58 8.19
C THR A 218 22.99 8.36 9.26
N GLY A 219 23.85 7.33 9.14
CA GLY A 219 24.78 6.90 10.18
C GLY A 219 24.11 6.10 11.30
N GLU A 220 22.87 5.60 11.09
CA GLU A 220 22.20 4.74 12.06
C GLU A 220 23.08 3.55 12.44
N TYR A 221 23.04 3.16 13.72
CA TYR A 221 23.78 1.98 14.16
C TYR A 221 23.32 0.72 13.40
N TYR A 222 24.28 -0.09 12.97
CA TYR A 222 24.07 -1.33 12.24
C TYR A 222 24.93 -2.45 12.82
N CYS A 223 24.35 -3.64 12.95
CA CYS A 223 25.07 -4.84 13.38
C CYS A 223 25.03 -5.89 12.25
N GLU A 224 26.17 -6.06 11.59
CA GLU A 224 26.28 -7.00 10.47
C GLU A 224 26.05 -8.45 10.90
N PHE A 225 26.49 -8.83 12.09
CA PHE A 225 26.25 -10.15 12.67
C PHE A 225 24.75 -10.47 12.73
N VAL A 226 23.96 -9.56 13.35
CA VAL A 226 22.50 -9.73 13.48
C VAL A 226 21.83 -9.77 12.11
N ALA A 227 22.19 -8.87 11.21
CA ALA A 227 21.61 -8.81 9.88
C ALA A 227 21.88 -10.10 9.06
N ASN A 228 23.11 -10.58 9.07
CA ASN A 228 23.49 -11.80 8.33
C ASN A 228 22.84 -13.06 8.94
N ALA A 229 22.76 -13.15 10.26
CA ALA A 229 22.10 -14.27 10.93
C ALA A 229 20.60 -14.33 10.59
N MET A 230 19.94 -13.16 10.57
CA MET A 230 18.52 -13.07 10.15
C MET A 230 18.30 -13.51 8.70
N LEU A 231 19.16 -13.07 7.78
CA LEU A 231 19.06 -13.46 6.38
C LEU A 231 19.24 -14.97 6.19
N LYS A 232 20.18 -15.57 6.92
CA LYS A 232 20.48 -16.98 6.82
C LYS A 232 19.31 -17.86 7.28
N VAL A 233 18.70 -17.56 8.42
CA VAL A 233 17.52 -18.31 8.89
C VAL A 233 16.30 -18.09 7.99
N THR A 234 16.15 -16.88 7.45
CA THR A 234 15.10 -16.58 6.47
C THR A 234 15.28 -17.39 5.19
N ASP A 235 16.50 -17.49 4.68
CA ASP A 235 16.83 -18.31 3.49
C ASP A 235 16.43 -19.76 3.67
N GLN A 236 16.71 -20.35 4.84
CA GLN A 236 16.30 -21.75 5.13
C GLN A 236 14.79 -21.93 5.19
N ILE A 237 14.08 -20.99 5.84
CA ILE A 237 12.61 -21.04 5.90
C ILE A 237 12.03 -20.96 4.48
N MET A 238 12.58 -20.09 3.61
CA MET A 238 12.12 -19.99 2.22
C MET A 238 12.42 -21.25 1.42
N ASP A 239 13.56 -21.92 1.63
CA ASP A 239 13.89 -23.20 0.99
C ASP A 239 12.90 -24.29 1.43
N LEU A 240 12.63 -24.42 2.73
CA LEU A 240 11.63 -25.35 3.28
C LEU A 240 10.21 -25.04 2.81
N ALA A 241 9.87 -23.76 2.65
CA ALA A 241 8.58 -23.37 2.12
C ALA A 241 8.41 -23.76 0.64
N LEU A 242 9.48 -23.76 -0.16
CA LEU A 242 9.46 -24.26 -1.55
C LEU A 242 9.29 -25.78 -1.65
N GLU A 243 9.67 -26.53 -0.61
CA GLU A 243 9.54 -27.99 -0.52
C GLU A 243 8.23 -28.41 0.16
N ALA A 244 7.52 -27.47 0.79
CA ALA A 244 6.30 -27.74 1.53
C ALA A 244 5.11 -28.09 0.60
N PRO A 245 4.08 -28.80 1.08
CA PRO A 245 2.89 -29.05 0.29
C PRO A 245 2.11 -27.75 0.01
N GLU A 246 1.63 -27.59 -1.24
CA GLU A 246 0.80 -26.44 -1.65
C GLU A 246 -0.51 -26.36 -0.85
N GLU A 247 -1.08 -27.51 -0.44
CA GLU A 247 -2.30 -27.62 0.36
C GLU A 247 -2.09 -28.61 1.51
N GLY A 248 -2.91 -28.49 2.58
CA GLY A 248 -2.88 -29.38 3.73
C GLY A 248 -1.99 -28.85 4.87
N GLU A 249 -1.54 -29.78 5.73
CA GLU A 249 -0.73 -29.45 6.90
C GLU A 249 0.76 -29.30 6.54
N PHE A 250 1.44 -28.40 7.22
CA PHE A 250 2.88 -28.24 7.12
C PHE A 250 3.62 -29.28 7.95
N GLY A 251 4.77 -29.74 7.43
CA GLY A 251 5.62 -30.72 8.10
C GLY A 251 6.38 -30.14 9.30
N ASP A 252 6.84 -31.03 10.20
CA ASP A 252 7.59 -30.64 11.41
C ASP A 252 8.82 -29.80 11.09
N ASP A 253 9.57 -30.15 10.02
CA ASP A 253 10.82 -29.47 9.66
C ASP A 253 10.58 -27.97 9.37
N LEU A 254 9.55 -27.64 8.57
CA LEU A 254 9.19 -26.24 8.33
C LEU A 254 8.71 -25.54 9.59
N LEU A 255 7.87 -26.19 10.40
CA LEU A 255 7.30 -25.60 11.62
C LEU A 255 8.36 -25.37 12.70
N GLU A 256 9.32 -26.28 12.87
CA GLU A 256 10.46 -26.11 13.77
C GLU A 256 11.30 -24.90 13.36
N HIS A 257 11.76 -24.83 12.09
CA HIS A 257 12.59 -23.73 11.61
C HIS A 257 11.84 -22.41 11.55
N LEU A 258 10.54 -22.42 11.23
CA LEU A 258 9.72 -21.21 11.24
C LEU A 258 9.58 -20.66 12.66
N MET A 259 9.22 -21.53 13.63
CA MET A 259 9.10 -21.12 15.03
C MET A 259 10.44 -20.64 15.59
N GLU A 260 11.53 -21.35 15.28
CA GLU A 260 12.91 -20.94 15.64
C GLU A 260 13.26 -19.57 15.06
N GLY A 261 13.00 -19.34 13.78
CA GLY A 261 13.28 -18.07 13.11
C GLY A 261 12.47 -16.91 13.69
N LEU A 262 11.17 -17.12 13.95
CA LEU A 262 10.31 -16.13 14.60
C LEU A 262 10.78 -15.78 16.03
N VAL A 263 11.18 -16.77 16.81
CA VAL A 263 11.77 -16.53 18.16
C VAL A 263 13.09 -15.81 18.03
N LEU A 264 13.96 -16.24 17.12
CA LEU A 264 15.29 -15.64 16.90
C LEU A 264 15.18 -14.17 16.47
N SER A 265 14.17 -13.82 15.66
CA SER A 265 13.86 -12.44 15.31
C SER A 265 13.62 -11.59 16.57
N GLY A 266 12.80 -12.08 17.51
CA GLY A 266 12.56 -11.43 18.80
C GLY A 266 13.81 -11.32 19.67
N VAL A 267 14.65 -12.35 19.70
CA VAL A 267 15.97 -12.34 20.40
C VAL A 267 16.86 -11.22 19.83
N TYR A 268 16.91 -11.09 18.51
CA TYR A 268 17.73 -10.04 17.88
C TYR A 268 17.14 -8.64 18.06
N MET A 269 15.82 -8.49 18.13
CA MET A 269 15.21 -7.23 18.58
C MET A 269 15.66 -6.87 20.01
N SER A 270 15.72 -7.85 20.91
CA SER A 270 16.24 -7.67 22.28
C SER A 270 17.72 -7.26 22.28
N TYR A 271 18.56 -7.86 21.43
CA TYR A 271 19.98 -7.49 21.27
C TYR A 271 20.16 -6.05 20.81
N MET A 272 19.27 -5.57 19.97
CA MET A 272 19.34 -4.20 19.43
C MET A 272 18.67 -3.16 20.33
N GLY A 273 17.81 -3.58 21.25
CA GLY A 273 16.94 -2.68 22.01
C GLY A 273 15.92 -1.95 21.16
N SER A 274 15.65 -2.47 19.96
CA SER A 274 14.70 -1.90 19.00
C SER A 274 14.21 -2.96 18.01
N SER A 275 13.09 -2.71 17.33
CA SER A 275 12.57 -3.58 16.27
C SER A 275 13.31 -3.43 14.93
N ARG A 276 14.36 -2.62 14.83
CA ARG A 276 15.00 -2.23 13.56
C ARG A 276 15.56 -3.41 12.77
N ALA A 277 16.09 -4.41 13.46
CA ALA A 277 16.61 -5.63 12.82
C ALA A 277 15.54 -6.47 12.13
N ALA A 278 14.29 -6.30 12.51
CA ALA A 278 13.16 -7.12 12.05
C ALA A 278 12.10 -6.34 11.25
N SER A 279 12.12 -4.99 11.29
CA SER A 279 11.05 -4.13 10.80
C SER A 279 11.61 -3.00 9.94
N GLY A 280 11.28 -2.99 8.67
CA GLY A 280 11.60 -1.97 7.68
C GLY A 280 10.32 -1.33 7.10
N SER A 281 10.41 -0.90 5.85
CA SER A 281 9.31 -0.26 5.12
C SER A 281 8.08 -1.16 4.94
N GLU A 282 8.24 -2.46 4.84
CA GLU A 282 7.14 -3.43 4.75
C GLU A 282 6.25 -3.42 5.99
N HIS A 283 6.83 -3.23 7.16
CA HIS A 283 6.08 -3.07 8.40
C HIS A 283 5.34 -1.73 8.47
N HIS A 284 5.86 -0.67 7.83
CA HIS A 284 5.13 0.59 7.72
C HIS A 284 3.79 0.39 7.00
N PHE A 285 3.74 -0.39 5.90
CA PHE A 285 2.50 -0.78 5.24
C PHE A 285 1.57 -1.54 6.18
N SER A 286 2.10 -2.58 6.86
CA SER A 286 1.31 -3.40 7.78
C SER A 286 0.68 -2.57 8.89
N HIS A 287 1.45 -1.69 9.55
CA HIS A 287 0.96 -0.82 10.62
C HIS A 287 -0.05 0.22 10.12
N PHE A 288 0.14 0.78 8.93
CA PHE A 288 -0.81 1.68 8.32
C PHE A 288 -2.17 0.99 8.10
N TRP A 289 -2.18 -0.18 7.46
CA TRP A 289 -3.41 -0.94 7.24
C TRP A 289 -4.06 -1.37 8.56
N GLU A 290 -3.29 -1.76 9.53
CA GLU A 290 -3.78 -2.16 10.85
C GLU A 290 -4.48 -1.01 11.57
N MET A 291 -3.86 0.15 11.59
CA MET A 291 -4.45 1.39 12.14
C MET A 291 -5.73 1.76 11.37
N TRP A 292 -5.70 1.71 10.03
CA TRP A 292 -6.87 2.02 9.21
C TRP A 292 -8.03 1.08 9.49
N LEU A 293 -7.78 -0.22 9.59
CA LEU A 293 -8.79 -1.23 9.94
C LEU A 293 -9.42 -0.93 11.30
N GLN A 294 -8.61 -0.63 12.31
CA GLN A 294 -9.05 -0.30 13.65
C GLN A 294 -9.91 0.96 13.67
N LEU A 295 -9.46 2.06 13.06
CA LEU A 295 -10.20 3.33 13.01
C LEU A 295 -11.54 3.21 12.27
N ASN A 296 -11.68 2.24 11.37
CA ASN A 296 -12.89 1.97 10.60
C ASN A 296 -13.72 0.80 11.15
N GLY A 297 -13.42 0.29 12.35
CA GLY A 297 -14.16 -0.81 12.98
C GLY A 297 -14.16 -2.10 12.17
N LYS A 298 -13.09 -2.36 11.42
CA LYS A 298 -12.93 -3.57 10.60
C LYS A 298 -12.18 -4.64 11.37
N PRO A 299 -12.48 -5.94 11.14
CA PRO A 299 -11.74 -7.04 11.73
C PRO A 299 -10.23 -6.95 11.41
N ALA A 300 -9.41 -7.40 12.36
CA ALA A 300 -7.98 -7.47 12.17
C ALA A 300 -7.59 -8.53 11.11
N ILE A 301 -6.54 -8.24 10.34
CA ILE A 301 -5.87 -9.17 9.43
C ILE A 301 -4.58 -9.62 10.12
N TYR A 302 -4.18 -10.88 9.98
CA TYR A 302 -2.92 -11.38 10.55
C TYR A 302 -1.75 -10.48 10.20
N HIS A 303 -0.92 -10.19 11.21
CA HIS A 303 0.20 -9.26 11.09
C HIS A 303 1.12 -9.63 9.94
N GLY A 304 1.66 -10.84 9.95
CA GLY A 304 2.60 -11.29 8.94
C GLY A 304 2.02 -11.41 7.53
N THR A 305 0.70 -11.58 7.38
CA THR A 305 0.05 -11.51 6.05
C THR A 305 0.19 -10.11 5.45
N LYS A 306 -0.08 -9.05 6.24
CA LYS A 306 0.10 -7.66 5.80
C LYS A 306 1.56 -7.33 5.55
N VAL A 307 2.45 -7.81 6.42
CA VAL A 307 3.90 -7.64 6.32
C VAL A 307 4.43 -8.30 5.04
N GLY A 308 4.00 -9.55 4.74
CA GLY A 308 4.38 -10.26 3.52
C GLY A 308 3.96 -9.52 2.25
N VAL A 309 2.73 -8.99 2.21
CA VAL A 309 2.27 -8.14 1.09
C VAL A 309 3.10 -6.86 1.00
N GLY A 310 3.39 -6.21 2.12
CA GLY A 310 4.28 -5.04 2.17
C GLY A 310 5.67 -5.34 1.59
N THR A 311 6.23 -6.52 1.91
CA THR A 311 7.53 -6.97 1.40
C THR A 311 7.52 -7.14 -0.12
N LEU A 312 6.47 -7.72 -0.68
CA LEU A 312 6.31 -7.88 -2.13
C LEU A 312 6.16 -6.52 -2.86
N ILE A 313 5.50 -5.55 -2.24
CA ILE A 313 5.44 -4.18 -2.76
C ILE A 313 6.84 -3.55 -2.76
N MET A 314 7.57 -3.71 -1.66
CA MET A 314 8.91 -3.13 -1.53
C MET A 314 9.92 -3.77 -2.48
N ASP A 315 9.86 -5.08 -2.75
CA ASP A 315 10.66 -5.73 -3.80
C ASP A 315 10.54 -4.98 -5.14
N LYS A 316 9.30 -4.67 -5.55
CA LYS A 316 9.05 -3.94 -6.80
C LYS A 316 9.63 -2.51 -6.74
N LEU A 317 9.46 -1.80 -5.62
CA LEU A 317 10.00 -0.44 -5.46
C LEU A 317 11.54 -0.42 -5.45
N TYR A 318 12.21 -1.42 -4.88
CA TYR A 318 13.68 -1.54 -4.96
C TYR A 318 14.16 -1.73 -6.40
N ARG A 319 13.47 -2.56 -7.19
CA ARG A 319 13.80 -2.75 -8.62
C ARG A 319 13.62 -1.47 -9.41
N GLU A 320 12.53 -0.74 -9.18
CA GLU A 320 12.28 0.56 -9.81
C GLU A 320 13.34 1.60 -9.43
N PHE A 321 13.79 1.61 -8.17
CA PHE A 321 14.82 2.54 -7.74
C PHE A 321 16.11 2.42 -8.56
N LEU A 322 16.48 1.23 -9.04
CA LEU A 322 17.67 1.02 -9.88
C LEU A 322 17.63 1.81 -11.19
N HIS A 323 16.42 2.16 -11.66
CA HIS A 323 16.17 2.84 -12.94
C HIS A 323 15.86 4.33 -12.80
N ILE A 324 15.77 4.85 -11.56
CA ILE A 324 15.47 6.27 -11.33
C ILE A 324 16.69 7.12 -11.68
N ASP A 325 16.47 8.11 -12.54
CA ASP A 325 17.41 9.22 -12.74
C ASP A 325 17.11 10.36 -11.74
N ILE A 326 18.13 10.81 -11.00
CA ILE A 326 17.99 11.78 -9.92
C ILE A 326 18.71 13.06 -10.33
N GLU A 327 17.94 14.08 -10.67
CA GLU A 327 18.47 15.40 -11.03
C GLU A 327 18.46 16.35 -9.82
N ALA A 328 19.59 16.45 -9.10
CA ALA A 328 19.72 17.26 -7.87
C ALA A 328 19.23 18.71 -8.06
N ARG A 329 19.52 19.34 -9.20
CA ARG A 329 19.08 20.71 -9.50
C ARG A 329 17.56 20.92 -9.53
N ARG A 330 16.78 19.85 -9.82
CA ARG A 330 15.31 19.86 -9.77
C ARG A 330 14.77 19.48 -8.41
N VAL A 331 15.48 18.59 -7.69
CA VAL A 331 15.05 18.07 -6.40
C VAL A 331 15.28 19.07 -5.27
N ILE A 332 16.47 19.70 -5.22
CA ILE A 332 16.84 20.62 -4.13
C ILE A 332 15.81 21.77 -3.95
N PRO A 333 15.38 22.50 -4.99
CA PRO A 333 14.38 23.56 -4.82
C PRO A 333 13.02 23.04 -4.29
N ARG A 334 12.64 21.81 -4.66
CA ARG A 334 11.40 21.17 -4.16
C ARG A 334 11.49 20.83 -2.68
N LEU A 335 12.62 20.27 -2.23
CA LEU A 335 12.86 20.00 -0.83
C LEU A 335 12.83 21.28 0.01
N GLN A 336 13.48 22.36 -0.48
CA GLN A 336 13.54 23.65 0.21
C GLN A 336 12.20 24.40 0.27
N LYS A 337 11.34 24.22 -0.74
CA LYS A 337 10.02 24.86 -0.85
C LYS A 337 8.87 23.97 -0.40
N PHE A 338 9.15 22.82 0.22
CA PHE A 338 8.11 21.88 0.66
C PHE A 338 7.17 22.55 1.67
N ASP A 339 5.87 22.51 1.39
CA ASP A 339 4.84 23.06 2.28
C ASP A 339 4.53 22.07 3.40
N VAL A 340 5.27 22.24 4.51
CA VAL A 340 5.17 21.37 5.69
C VAL A 340 3.78 21.46 6.32
N GLU A 341 3.19 22.66 6.37
CA GLU A 341 1.88 22.86 7.02
C GLU A 341 0.74 22.25 6.19
N ALA A 342 0.80 22.37 4.86
CA ALA A 342 -0.14 21.66 3.99
C ALA A 342 0.00 20.13 4.10
N TYR A 343 1.24 19.65 4.25
CA TYR A 343 1.48 18.22 4.43
C TYR A 343 0.97 17.70 5.77
N LYS A 344 1.19 18.43 6.88
CA LYS A 344 0.64 18.10 8.20
C LYS A 344 -0.89 18.00 8.18
N LYS A 345 -1.56 18.94 7.52
CA LYS A 345 -3.03 18.89 7.32
C LYS A 345 -3.47 17.64 6.52
N THR A 346 -2.64 17.20 5.61
CA THR A 346 -2.89 15.94 4.88
C THR A 346 -2.75 14.74 5.81
N LEU A 347 -1.71 14.72 6.65
CA LEU A 347 -1.52 13.66 7.65
C LEU A 347 -2.66 13.64 8.68
N GLU A 348 -3.14 14.80 9.13
CA GLU A 348 -4.33 14.91 10.01
C GLU A 348 -5.54 14.22 9.38
N LYS A 349 -5.78 14.44 8.09
CA LYS A 349 -6.89 13.81 7.36
C LYS A 349 -6.71 12.30 7.20
N VAL A 350 -5.51 11.86 6.82
CA VAL A 350 -5.19 10.44 6.54
C VAL A 350 -5.21 9.61 7.82
N TYR A 351 -4.64 10.13 8.90
CA TYR A 351 -4.48 9.42 10.16
C TYR A 351 -5.62 9.62 11.16
N GLY A 352 -6.51 10.59 10.93
CA GLY A 352 -7.69 10.82 11.76
C GLY A 352 -7.35 10.91 13.25
N ALA A 353 -7.96 10.06 14.08
CA ALA A 353 -7.73 10.05 15.53
C ALA A 353 -6.29 9.69 15.94
N ALA A 354 -5.52 9.00 15.09
CA ALA A 354 -4.12 8.67 15.34
C ALA A 354 -3.15 9.81 14.96
N ALA A 355 -3.61 10.84 14.25
CA ALA A 355 -2.76 11.92 13.75
C ALA A 355 -1.94 12.65 14.83
N PRO A 356 -2.43 12.93 16.05
CA PRO A 356 -1.62 13.60 17.07
C PRO A 356 -0.33 12.86 17.42
N GLY A 357 -0.36 11.53 17.51
CA GLY A 357 0.85 10.71 17.76
C GLY A 357 1.81 10.78 16.58
N ILE A 358 1.31 10.62 15.36
CA ILE A 358 2.13 10.69 14.13
C ILE A 358 2.79 12.08 13.99
N LEU A 359 2.03 13.16 14.24
CA LEU A 359 2.53 14.53 14.12
C LEU A 359 3.52 14.91 15.21
N ALA A 360 3.45 14.28 16.39
CA ALA A 360 4.43 14.49 17.45
C ALA A 360 5.84 14.03 17.05
N ASP A 361 5.92 12.95 16.29
CA ASP A 361 7.18 12.38 15.80
C ASP A 361 7.58 12.94 14.42
N TYR A 362 6.65 13.61 13.71
CA TYR A 362 6.90 14.13 12.38
C TYR A 362 7.82 15.34 12.40
N HIS A 363 8.97 15.20 11.78
CA HIS A 363 9.94 16.27 11.62
C HIS A 363 10.31 16.45 10.14
N TYR A 364 10.32 17.69 9.67
CA TYR A 364 10.80 18.05 8.34
C TYR A 364 11.91 19.08 8.44
N ASP A 365 13.09 18.68 8.01
CA ASP A 365 14.25 19.55 7.88
C ASP A 365 14.75 19.50 6.43
N ALA A 366 14.60 20.63 5.72
CA ALA A 366 14.99 20.74 4.31
C ALA A 366 16.52 20.62 4.12
N GLU A 367 17.32 21.16 5.05
CA GLU A 367 18.79 21.10 4.96
C GLU A 367 19.29 19.67 5.18
N GLU A 368 18.72 18.98 6.15
CA GLU A 368 19.04 17.57 6.40
C GLU A 368 18.66 16.72 5.18
N ARG A 369 17.49 16.93 4.56
CA ARG A 369 17.07 16.20 3.36
C ARG A 369 17.97 16.47 2.16
N VAL A 370 18.39 17.71 1.97
CA VAL A 370 19.38 18.05 0.92
C VAL A 370 20.73 17.38 1.20
N LYS A 371 21.16 17.32 2.46
CA LYS A 371 22.38 16.58 2.85
C LYS A 371 22.26 15.09 2.53
N ARG A 372 21.13 14.46 2.91
CA ARG A 372 20.89 13.04 2.58
C ARG A 372 20.84 12.80 1.08
N LEU A 373 20.22 13.70 0.29
CA LEU A 373 20.27 13.64 -1.17
C LEU A 373 21.70 13.64 -1.69
N GLY A 374 22.60 14.48 -1.15
CA GLY A 374 24.03 14.49 -1.48
C GLY A 374 24.67 13.12 -1.23
N ILE A 375 24.47 12.53 -0.04
CA ILE A 375 24.97 11.21 0.32
C ILE A 375 24.43 10.13 -0.63
N ILE A 376 23.14 10.17 -0.98
CA ILE A 376 22.52 9.21 -1.91
C ILE A 376 23.19 9.29 -3.28
N LEU A 377 23.44 10.49 -3.80
CA LEU A 377 24.07 10.68 -5.12
C LEU A 377 25.52 10.22 -5.11
N GLU A 378 26.30 10.57 -4.10
CA GLU A 378 27.69 10.14 -3.93
C GLU A 378 27.82 8.62 -3.83
N ASN A 379 26.88 7.97 -3.14
CA ASN A 379 26.89 6.53 -2.89
C ASN A 379 25.96 5.73 -3.84
N ARG A 380 25.49 6.33 -4.93
CA ARG A 380 24.53 5.70 -5.85
C ARG A 380 24.96 4.31 -6.32
N ARG A 381 26.25 4.10 -6.61
CA ARG A 381 26.78 2.80 -7.04
C ARG A 381 26.69 1.76 -5.92
N THR A 382 27.04 2.14 -4.71
CA THR A 382 26.97 1.27 -3.51
C THR A 382 25.54 0.88 -3.19
N ILE A 383 24.62 1.87 -3.19
CA ILE A 383 23.17 1.63 -3.01
C ILE A 383 22.64 0.64 -4.05
N ASN A 384 22.96 0.86 -5.32
CA ASN A 384 22.53 -0.04 -6.40
C ASN A 384 23.14 -1.44 -6.25
N ALA A 385 24.38 -1.58 -5.75
CA ALA A 385 25.01 -2.87 -5.48
C ALA A 385 24.26 -3.60 -4.35
N MET A 386 24.00 -2.94 -3.22
CA MET A 386 23.24 -3.50 -2.09
C MET A 386 21.86 -4.02 -2.53
N ILE A 387 21.15 -3.25 -3.34
CA ILE A 387 19.85 -3.68 -3.89
C ILE A 387 20.05 -4.94 -4.76
N ARG A 388 20.99 -4.93 -5.73
CA ARG A 388 21.19 -6.06 -6.64
C ARG A 388 21.64 -7.33 -5.92
N GLU A 389 22.43 -7.23 -4.86
CA GLU A 389 22.83 -8.35 -4.01
C GLU A 389 21.62 -9.03 -3.34
N THR A 390 20.58 -8.26 -2.99
CA THR A 390 19.37 -8.78 -2.32
C THR A 390 18.34 -9.38 -3.30
N LEU A 391 18.36 -8.98 -4.59
CA LEU A 391 17.35 -9.41 -5.56
C LEU A 391 17.18 -10.93 -5.68
N PRO A 392 18.25 -11.78 -5.69
CA PRO A 392 18.07 -13.24 -5.76
C PRO A 392 17.28 -13.82 -4.59
N SER A 393 17.50 -13.32 -3.37
CA SER A 393 16.74 -13.72 -2.18
C SER A 393 15.28 -13.25 -2.26
N LEU A 394 15.02 -12.05 -2.78
CA LEU A 394 13.66 -11.55 -3.04
C LEU A 394 12.93 -12.38 -4.11
N ASP A 395 13.63 -12.84 -5.15
CA ASP A 395 13.07 -13.76 -6.16
C ASP A 395 12.73 -15.15 -5.56
N LYS A 396 13.60 -15.68 -4.68
CA LYS A 396 13.34 -16.90 -3.92
C LYS A 396 12.11 -16.74 -3.04
N MET A 397 12.08 -15.68 -2.25
CA MET A 397 10.96 -15.33 -1.38
C MET A 397 9.62 -15.29 -2.14
N LYS A 398 9.57 -14.55 -3.24
CA LYS A 398 8.36 -14.47 -4.06
C LYS A 398 7.87 -15.83 -4.53
N LYS A 399 8.79 -16.70 -4.98
CA LYS A 399 8.46 -18.06 -5.40
C LYS A 399 7.96 -18.91 -4.23
N ALA A 400 8.61 -18.82 -3.07
CA ALA A 400 8.22 -19.57 -1.88
C ALA A 400 6.83 -19.16 -1.38
N MET A 401 6.57 -17.87 -1.27
CA MET A 401 5.27 -17.33 -0.86
C MET A 401 4.15 -17.75 -1.83
N ALA A 402 4.38 -17.66 -3.12
CA ALA A 402 3.41 -18.08 -4.13
C ALA A 402 3.16 -19.61 -4.06
N HIS A 403 4.21 -20.42 -3.88
CA HIS A 403 4.11 -21.89 -3.80
C HIS A 403 3.23 -22.33 -2.64
N VAL A 404 3.40 -21.76 -1.46
CA VAL A 404 2.59 -22.12 -0.27
C VAL A 404 1.19 -21.50 -0.27
N GLY A 405 0.85 -20.66 -1.26
CA GLY A 405 -0.46 -19.99 -1.36
C GLY A 405 -0.62 -18.80 -0.43
N ALA A 406 0.46 -18.08 -0.12
CA ALA A 406 0.39 -16.82 0.63
C ALA A 406 -0.31 -15.72 -0.19
N VAL A 407 -0.79 -14.69 0.50
CA VAL A 407 -1.39 -13.51 -0.15
C VAL A 407 -0.28 -12.73 -0.88
N MET A 408 -0.43 -12.52 -2.19
CA MET A 408 0.63 -11.98 -3.04
C MET A 408 0.53 -10.48 -3.29
N ASP A 409 -0.64 -9.88 -3.04
CA ASP A 409 -0.84 -8.44 -3.16
C ASP A 409 -1.98 -7.94 -2.25
N TRP A 410 -2.17 -6.63 -2.19
CA TRP A 410 -3.17 -6.00 -1.32
C TRP A 410 -4.62 -6.37 -1.69
N THR A 411 -4.92 -6.82 -2.92
CA THR A 411 -6.27 -7.22 -3.33
C THR A 411 -6.74 -8.48 -2.61
N GLY A 412 -5.81 -9.29 -2.13
CA GLY A 412 -6.07 -10.44 -1.27
C GLY A 412 -6.23 -10.08 0.22
N LEU A 413 -6.06 -8.83 0.63
CA LEU A 413 -6.26 -8.38 1.99
C LEU A 413 -7.73 -7.95 2.18
N PRO A 414 -8.51 -8.60 3.05
CA PRO A 414 -9.90 -8.22 3.30
C PRO A 414 -10.03 -6.74 3.71
N PHE A 415 -11.05 -6.05 3.21
CA PHE A 415 -11.39 -4.65 3.52
C PHE A 415 -10.39 -3.59 3.03
N ILE A 416 -9.21 -3.96 2.53
CA ILE A 416 -8.27 -3.00 1.95
C ILE A 416 -8.73 -2.69 0.52
N THR A 417 -9.08 -1.43 0.27
CA THR A 417 -9.47 -0.92 -1.05
C THR A 417 -8.26 -0.33 -1.77
N GLY A 418 -8.38 -0.09 -3.08
CA GLY A 418 -7.33 0.58 -3.85
C GLY A 418 -6.97 1.96 -3.32
N GLU A 419 -7.94 2.69 -2.76
CA GLU A 419 -7.72 3.98 -2.12
C GLU A 419 -6.84 3.83 -0.87
N VAL A 420 -7.19 2.89 0.02
CA VAL A 420 -6.42 2.60 1.25
C VAL A 420 -5.02 2.08 0.93
N ALA A 421 -4.90 1.25 -0.11
CA ALA A 421 -3.60 0.77 -0.58
C ALA A 421 -2.73 1.91 -1.12
N LEU A 422 -3.33 2.83 -1.88
CA LEU A 422 -2.63 4.02 -2.38
C LEU A 422 -2.24 4.97 -1.25
N GLU A 423 -3.12 5.20 -0.27
CA GLU A 423 -2.79 6.01 0.91
C GLU A 423 -1.62 5.39 1.70
N ALA A 424 -1.60 4.07 1.87
CA ALA A 424 -0.47 3.37 2.47
C ALA A 424 0.83 3.64 1.71
N LEU A 425 0.85 3.50 0.37
CA LEU A 425 2.03 3.79 -0.45
C LEU A 425 2.56 5.23 -0.26
N LEU A 426 1.66 6.20 -0.11
CA LEU A 426 2.02 7.61 -0.01
C LEU A 426 2.47 8.02 1.40
N TYR A 427 1.86 7.46 2.44
CA TYR A 427 1.93 8.01 3.78
C TYR A 427 2.44 7.04 4.85
N CYS A 428 2.45 5.72 4.62
CA CYS A 428 2.85 4.74 5.65
C CYS A 428 4.26 4.99 6.23
N LYS A 429 5.14 5.66 5.48
CA LYS A 429 6.48 6.04 5.94
C LYS A 429 6.50 6.94 7.18
N GLU A 430 5.37 7.61 7.48
CA GLU A 430 5.25 8.47 8.66
C GLU A 430 4.81 7.70 9.92
N MET A 431 4.51 6.40 9.80
CA MET A 431 4.12 5.55 10.94
C MET A 431 5.21 5.40 12.00
N ARG A 432 6.48 5.51 11.59
CA ARG A 432 7.65 5.38 12.48
C ARG A 432 8.82 6.20 11.95
N PRO A 433 9.70 6.71 12.84
CA PRO A 433 10.84 7.55 12.45
C PRO A 433 12.02 6.74 11.85
N HIS A 434 11.78 5.56 11.30
CA HIS A 434 12.84 4.76 10.67
C HIS A 434 13.09 5.24 9.24
N TYR A 435 14.35 5.50 8.92
CA TYR A 435 14.75 5.80 7.55
C TYR A 435 14.73 4.51 6.71
N THR A 436 14.01 4.52 5.60
CA THR A 436 13.81 3.38 4.70
C THR A 436 13.86 3.82 3.23
N LEU A 437 13.69 2.89 2.28
CA LEU A 437 13.54 3.25 0.86
C LEU A 437 12.43 4.28 0.63
N LEU A 438 11.33 4.24 1.41
CA LEU A 438 10.21 5.18 1.22
C LEU A 438 10.62 6.62 1.51
N GLN A 439 11.39 6.88 2.56
CA GLN A 439 11.97 8.20 2.84
C GLN A 439 13.04 8.55 1.80
N MET A 440 13.86 7.58 1.37
CA MET A 440 14.87 7.79 0.33
C MET A 440 14.22 8.22 -1.01
N LEU A 441 13.12 7.60 -1.41
CA LEU A 441 12.35 8.02 -2.59
C LEU A 441 11.85 9.46 -2.45
N GLN A 442 11.38 9.86 -1.28
CA GLN A 442 10.95 11.22 -1.02
C GLN A 442 12.13 12.22 -1.08
N ASP A 443 13.28 11.88 -0.47
CA ASP A 443 14.49 12.72 -0.51
C ASP A 443 15.04 12.88 -1.93
N THR A 444 14.80 11.90 -2.82
CA THR A 444 15.16 11.99 -4.25
C THR A 444 14.11 12.69 -5.11
N GLY A 445 13.05 13.23 -4.51
CA GLY A 445 12.01 13.99 -5.20
C GLY A 445 11.12 13.15 -6.12
N VAL A 446 11.12 11.84 -5.93
CA VAL A 446 10.32 10.91 -6.73
C VAL A 446 8.84 11.01 -6.34
N ASN A 447 7.97 11.15 -7.33
CA ASN A 447 6.53 11.00 -7.11
C ASN A 447 6.20 9.50 -6.96
N VAL A 448 6.05 9.06 -5.70
CA VAL A 448 5.82 7.64 -5.39
C VAL A 448 4.48 7.14 -5.93
N ARG A 449 3.50 8.03 -6.15
CA ARG A 449 2.19 7.70 -6.75
C ARG A 449 2.29 7.00 -8.10
N LYS A 450 3.31 7.33 -8.92
CA LYS A 450 3.54 6.67 -10.21
C LYS A 450 3.78 5.14 -10.11
N TYR A 451 4.11 4.66 -8.91
CA TYR A 451 4.34 3.24 -8.63
C TYR A 451 3.10 2.50 -8.09
N ALA A 452 1.96 3.16 -7.99
CA ALA A 452 0.72 2.53 -7.57
C ALA A 452 0.38 1.24 -8.38
N PRO A 453 0.62 1.15 -9.71
CA PRO A 453 0.39 -0.09 -10.46
C PRO A 453 1.23 -1.27 -9.98
N LEU A 454 2.41 -1.03 -9.44
CA LEU A 454 3.31 -2.09 -8.98
C LEU A 454 2.80 -2.77 -7.69
N MET A 455 1.82 -2.21 -7.02
CA MET A 455 1.28 -2.78 -5.78
C MET A 455 0.53 -4.10 -6.01
N THR A 456 -0.01 -4.33 -7.21
CA THR A 456 -0.68 -5.59 -7.57
C THR A 456 0.27 -6.57 -8.26
N GLU A 457 -0.05 -7.86 -8.21
CA GLU A 457 0.77 -8.89 -8.84
C GLU A 457 0.91 -8.68 -10.35
N ASN A 458 -0.18 -8.28 -11.01
CA ASN A 458 -0.24 -8.08 -12.45
C ASN A 458 0.17 -6.67 -12.91
N GLY A 459 0.43 -5.73 -11.99
CA GLY A 459 0.79 -4.36 -12.33
C GLY A 459 -0.33 -3.53 -12.95
N TYR A 460 -1.61 -3.95 -12.83
CA TYR A 460 -2.77 -3.23 -13.33
C TYR A 460 -3.47 -2.43 -12.24
N LEU A 461 -4.00 -1.26 -12.63
CA LEU A 461 -4.90 -0.44 -11.83
C LEU A 461 -6.33 -0.53 -12.35
N ARG A 462 -7.30 -0.35 -11.46
CA ARG A 462 -8.68 -0.10 -11.81
C ARG A 462 -8.95 1.41 -11.80
N LEU A 463 -10.03 1.85 -12.44
CA LEU A 463 -10.37 3.28 -12.54
C LEU A 463 -10.51 3.96 -11.15
N ASP A 464 -11.03 3.24 -10.16
CA ASP A 464 -11.19 3.74 -8.79
C ASP A 464 -9.85 3.93 -8.03
N GLN A 465 -8.75 3.42 -8.58
CA GLN A 465 -7.39 3.58 -8.06
C GLN A 465 -6.60 4.69 -8.76
N ILE A 466 -7.10 5.20 -9.89
CA ILE A 466 -6.47 6.25 -10.68
C ILE A 466 -7.03 7.60 -10.26
N GLN A 467 -6.24 8.43 -9.56
CA GLN A 467 -6.62 9.82 -9.33
C GLN A 467 -6.44 10.60 -10.61
N MET A 468 -7.53 11.20 -11.08
CA MET A 468 -7.52 11.95 -12.33
C MET A 468 -8.72 12.90 -12.42
N ARG A 469 -8.48 14.14 -12.84
CA ARG A 469 -9.49 15.07 -13.34
C ARG A 469 -9.51 15.05 -14.86
N ASP A 470 -10.58 15.55 -15.44
CA ASP A 470 -10.67 15.86 -16.86
C ASP A 470 -10.28 14.66 -17.76
N PRO A 471 -10.91 13.47 -17.55
CA PRO A 471 -10.47 12.25 -18.20
C PRO A 471 -10.80 12.26 -19.70
N PHE A 472 -9.80 11.95 -20.49
CA PHE A 472 -9.90 11.77 -21.95
C PHE A 472 -9.45 10.37 -22.35
N VAL A 473 -10.24 9.65 -23.14
CA VAL A 473 -9.92 8.31 -23.63
C VAL A 473 -9.71 8.34 -25.15
N LEU A 474 -8.52 7.90 -25.58
CA LEU A 474 -8.18 7.71 -26.99
C LEU A 474 -8.23 6.20 -27.33
N PRO A 475 -9.24 5.71 -28.05
CA PRO A 475 -9.21 4.37 -28.63
C PRO A 475 -8.26 4.32 -29.84
N VAL A 476 -7.37 3.30 -29.87
CA VAL A 476 -6.44 3.04 -30.97
C VAL A 476 -6.75 1.64 -31.52
N PRO A 477 -7.63 1.52 -32.53
CA PRO A 477 -8.15 0.22 -33.01
C PRO A 477 -7.09 -0.70 -33.57
N GLU A 478 -6.04 -0.18 -34.20
CA GLU A 478 -4.92 -0.95 -34.76
C GLU A 478 -4.09 -1.65 -33.69
N GLU A 479 -4.03 -1.09 -32.48
CA GLU A 479 -3.34 -1.67 -31.32
C GLU A 479 -4.29 -2.45 -30.41
N LYS A 480 -5.62 -2.30 -30.61
CA LYS A 480 -6.66 -2.77 -29.70
C LYS A 480 -6.48 -2.27 -28.27
N LYS A 481 -6.07 -1.02 -28.12
CA LYS A 481 -5.77 -0.37 -26.84
C LYS A 481 -6.52 0.94 -26.67
N TYR A 482 -6.85 1.22 -25.44
CA TYR A 482 -7.40 2.50 -24.98
C TYR A 482 -6.32 3.22 -24.18
N TYR A 483 -6.16 4.51 -24.44
CA TYR A 483 -5.20 5.39 -23.75
C TYR A 483 -5.99 6.42 -22.96
N LEU A 484 -5.82 6.45 -21.64
CA LEU A 484 -6.50 7.37 -20.73
C LEU A 484 -5.55 8.46 -20.30
N PHE A 485 -5.95 9.71 -20.52
CA PHE A 485 -5.25 10.92 -20.15
C PHE A 485 -6.11 11.76 -19.22
N GLY A 486 -5.50 12.73 -18.55
CA GLY A 486 -6.19 13.69 -17.70
C GLY A 486 -5.23 14.48 -16.84
N THR A 487 -5.75 15.35 -16.01
CA THR A 487 -5.01 16.09 -15.00
C THR A 487 -4.62 15.14 -13.87
N THR A 488 -3.33 14.77 -13.80
CA THR A 488 -2.81 13.74 -12.89
C THR A 488 -1.98 14.29 -11.73
N ASP A 489 -1.75 15.59 -11.67
CA ASP A 489 -1.06 16.20 -10.53
C ASP A 489 -1.91 16.09 -9.25
N PRO A 490 -1.34 15.61 -8.12
CA PRO A 490 -2.07 15.42 -6.86
C PRO A 490 -2.71 16.70 -6.31
N SER A 491 -2.13 17.85 -6.63
CA SER A 491 -2.67 19.16 -6.32
C SER A 491 -2.63 20.04 -7.57
N CYS A 492 -3.66 19.89 -8.41
CA CYS A 492 -3.76 20.60 -9.68
C CYS A 492 -3.87 22.15 -9.52
N TRP A 493 -4.16 22.64 -8.30
CA TRP A 493 -4.31 24.06 -8.00
C TRP A 493 -3.05 24.72 -7.44
N LYS A 494 -2.21 23.96 -6.70
CA LYS A 494 -1.09 24.52 -5.94
C LYS A 494 0.26 23.87 -6.30
N GLY A 495 0.26 22.81 -7.10
CA GLY A 495 1.47 22.06 -7.45
C GLY A 495 2.01 21.19 -6.30
N PRO A 496 3.15 20.55 -6.47
CA PRO A 496 4.03 20.68 -7.64
C PRO A 496 3.42 20.15 -8.93
N PHE A 497 3.77 20.78 -10.05
CA PHE A 497 3.29 20.41 -11.39
C PHE A 497 4.33 19.53 -12.08
N PHE A 498 3.99 18.26 -12.31
CA PHE A 498 4.93 17.26 -12.85
C PHE A 498 4.77 17.05 -14.37
N GLY A 499 3.60 17.36 -14.90
CA GLY A 499 3.24 17.07 -16.29
C GLY A 499 2.02 16.16 -16.36
N PHE A 500 1.92 15.38 -17.44
CA PHE A 500 0.80 14.49 -17.69
C PHE A 500 1.23 13.04 -17.74
N ASP A 501 0.39 12.19 -17.17
CA ASP A 501 0.54 10.74 -17.23
C ASP A 501 -0.53 10.13 -18.15
N CYS A 502 -0.17 9.00 -18.76
CA CYS A 502 -1.05 8.17 -19.57
C CYS A 502 -1.22 6.80 -18.92
N PHE A 503 -2.42 6.25 -19.00
CA PHE A 503 -2.71 4.86 -18.62
C PHE A 503 -3.23 4.10 -19.83
N VAL A 504 -2.89 2.81 -19.95
CA VAL A 504 -3.19 1.98 -21.12
C VAL A 504 -4.01 0.76 -20.72
N SER A 505 -5.07 0.46 -21.44
CA SER A 505 -5.93 -0.70 -21.22
C SER A 505 -6.32 -1.39 -22.53
N GLU A 506 -6.54 -2.70 -22.47
CA GLU A 506 -7.10 -3.49 -23.58
C GLU A 506 -8.61 -3.77 -23.40
N ASP A 507 -9.12 -3.62 -22.15
CA ASP A 507 -10.49 -4.04 -21.77
C ASP A 507 -11.30 -2.97 -21.01
N LEU A 508 -10.76 -1.78 -20.75
CA LEU A 508 -11.35 -0.69 -19.98
C LEU A 508 -11.53 -0.99 -18.47
N GLU A 509 -11.12 -2.17 -18.00
CA GLU A 509 -11.21 -2.58 -16.60
C GLU A 509 -9.82 -2.57 -15.93
N HIS A 510 -8.78 -3.01 -16.67
CA HIS A 510 -7.41 -3.16 -16.20
C HIS A 510 -6.48 -2.16 -16.90
N TRP A 511 -5.88 -1.24 -16.14
CA TRP A 511 -5.08 -0.14 -16.67
C TRP A 511 -3.61 -0.28 -16.25
N GLN A 512 -2.71 -0.31 -17.22
CA GLN A 512 -1.26 -0.21 -17.02
C GLN A 512 -0.83 1.25 -17.02
N GLY A 513 0.14 1.60 -16.19
CA GLY A 513 0.66 2.96 -16.08
C GLY A 513 0.93 3.33 -14.62
N PRO A 514 1.23 4.61 -14.34
CA PRO A 514 1.32 5.72 -15.30
C PRO A 514 2.56 5.67 -16.19
N VAL A 515 2.36 5.96 -17.47
CA VAL A 515 3.44 6.26 -18.42
C VAL A 515 3.56 7.79 -18.52
N ALA A 516 4.79 8.32 -18.44
CA ALA A 516 5.02 9.75 -18.56
C ALA A 516 4.73 10.23 -19.98
N ALA A 517 3.53 10.75 -20.23
CA ALA A 517 3.14 11.27 -21.53
C ALA A 517 3.81 12.62 -21.84
N PHE A 518 3.85 13.52 -20.85
CA PHE A 518 4.55 14.79 -20.97
C PHE A 518 5.28 15.14 -19.67
N ARG A 519 6.52 15.61 -19.80
CA ARG A 519 7.29 16.20 -18.69
C ARG A 519 7.92 17.49 -19.18
N PRO A 520 7.72 18.64 -18.48
CA PRO A 520 8.28 19.92 -18.90
C PRO A 520 9.80 19.86 -18.84
N LYS A 521 10.45 20.39 -19.87
CA LYS A 521 11.89 20.70 -19.89
C LYS A 521 12.15 21.95 -19.05
N GLU A 522 13.42 22.22 -18.71
CA GLU A 522 13.79 23.36 -17.86
C GLU A 522 13.43 24.73 -18.47
N ASP A 523 13.44 24.82 -19.77
CA ASP A 523 13.12 26.00 -20.56
C ASP A 523 11.63 26.10 -20.93
N PHE A 524 10.79 25.16 -20.45
CA PHE A 524 9.37 25.23 -20.70
C PHE A 524 8.75 26.45 -20.01
N TRP A 525 8.03 27.25 -20.78
CA TRP A 525 7.51 28.56 -20.33
C TRP A 525 6.56 28.48 -19.15
N ALA A 526 5.76 27.39 -19.05
CA ALA A 526 4.73 27.23 -18.04
C ALA A 526 5.29 26.58 -16.78
N SER A 527 4.81 27.05 -15.63
CA SER A 527 5.21 26.57 -14.31
C SER A 527 4.02 26.16 -13.42
N ARG A 528 2.77 26.31 -13.91
CA ARG A 528 1.53 25.99 -13.21
C ARG A 528 0.39 25.65 -14.16
N ASN A 529 -0.75 25.22 -13.59
CA ASN A 529 -1.99 24.93 -14.33
C ASN A 529 -1.79 23.92 -15.46
N PHE A 530 -1.17 22.79 -15.19
CA PHE A 530 -1.06 21.71 -16.14
C PHE A 530 -2.36 20.91 -16.10
N TRP A 531 -3.32 21.29 -16.99
CA TRP A 531 -4.70 20.83 -16.92
C TRP A 531 -5.20 20.25 -18.22
N ALA A 532 -6.17 19.33 -18.10
CA ALA A 532 -7.05 18.85 -19.17
C ALA A 532 -6.33 18.49 -20.48
N PRO A 533 -5.39 17.52 -20.48
CA PRO A 533 -4.77 17.05 -21.70
C PRO A 533 -5.74 16.19 -22.51
N GLU A 534 -6.05 16.59 -23.72
CA GLU A 534 -6.79 15.82 -24.72
C GLU A 534 -5.85 15.36 -25.84
N VAL A 535 -5.96 14.11 -26.26
CA VAL A 535 -5.09 13.56 -27.31
C VAL A 535 -5.86 13.16 -28.55
N HIS A 536 -5.57 13.79 -29.65
CA HIS A 536 -6.22 13.59 -30.93
C HIS A 536 -5.26 13.05 -31.99
N ARG A 537 -5.76 12.17 -32.85
CA ARG A 537 -5.01 11.67 -34.00
C ARG A 537 -5.24 12.55 -35.23
N TYR A 538 -4.16 13.08 -35.79
CA TYR A 538 -4.24 13.88 -37.00
C TYR A 538 -3.04 13.59 -37.89
N ARG A 539 -3.29 13.31 -39.20
CA ARG A 539 -2.25 13.00 -40.21
C ARG A 539 -1.22 11.96 -39.78
N GLY A 540 -1.70 10.90 -39.10
CA GLY A 540 -0.87 9.77 -38.69
C GLY A 540 0.03 10.03 -37.48
N LYS A 541 -0.13 11.14 -36.77
CA LYS A 541 0.54 11.51 -35.53
C LYS A 541 -0.46 11.82 -34.45
N PHE A 542 0.02 11.90 -33.20
CA PHE A 542 -0.78 12.20 -32.01
C PHE A 542 -0.49 13.62 -31.54
N TYR A 543 -1.51 14.37 -31.23
CA TYR A 543 -1.42 15.75 -30.78
C TYR A 543 -2.17 15.92 -29.46
N MET A 544 -1.48 16.41 -28.46
CA MET A 544 -2.04 16.71 -27.14
C MET A 544 -2.35 18.20 -27.07
N PHE A 545 -3.59 18.53 -26.75
CA PHE A 545 -4.06 19.87 -26.45
C PHE A 545 -4.17 19.96 -24.93
N ALA A 546 -3.43 20.87 -24.32
CA ALA A 546 -3.41 20.97 -22.85
C ALA A 546 -3.28 22.42 -22.40
N THR A 547 -3.91 22.72 -21.27
CA THR A 547 -3.86 24.03 -20.62
C THR A 547 -2.58 24.16 -19.80
N PHE A 548 -1.91 25.31 -19.92
CA PHE A 548 -0.72 25.68 -19.18
C PHE A 548 -0.79 27.14 -18.72
N GLY A 549 -0.08 27.46 -17.62
CA GLY A 549 0.02 28.81 -17.11
C GLY A 549 1.39 29.09 -16.49
N ALA A 550 1.70 30.38 -16.37
CA ALA A 550 2.87 30.88 -15.69
C ALA A 550 2.51 32.04 -14.77
N GLU A 551 3.39 32.40 -13.84
CA GLU A 551 3.18 33.53 -12.96
C GLU A 551 3.19 34.84 -13.75
N GLY A 552 2.16 35.68 -13.54
CA GLY A 552 2.00 36.95 -14.25
C GLY A 552 1.56 36.83 -15.71
N GLN A 553 1.16 35.66 -16.18
CA GLN A 553 0.64 35.42 -17.52
C GLN A 553 -0.72 34.72 -17.45
N TYR A 554 -1.59 34.99 -18.42
CA TYR A 554 -2.85 34.24 -18.56
C TYR A 554 -2.58 32.78 -18.97
N LYS A 555 -3.49 31.90 -18.58
CA LYS A 555 -3.50 30.50 -19.04
C LYS A 555 -3.80 30.43 -20.54
N GLY A 556 -3.32 29.37 -21.17
CA GLY A 556 -3.69 29.11 -22.55
C GLY A 556 -3.44 27.65 -22.95
N THR A 557 -4.09 27.23 -24.01
CA THR A 557 -3.89 25.88 -24.57
C THR A 557 -2.70 25.87 -25.51
N GLN A 558 -1.74 24.99 -25.22
CA GLN A 558 -0.62 24.67 -26.10
C GLN A 558 -0.80 23.30 -26.73
N ILE A 559 -0.32 23.13 -27.95
CA ILE A 559 -0.37 21.88 -28.69
C ILE A 559 1.00 21.21 -28.65
N LEU A 560 1.01 19.94 -28.27
CA LEU A 560 2.20 19.09 -28.25
C LEU A 560 1.99 17.92 -29.21
N LYS A 561 3.07 17.29 -29.65
CA LYS A 561 3.04 16.23 -30.67
C LYS A 561 3.87 15.04 -30.22
N ALA A 562 3.41 13.84 -30.57
CA ALA A 562 4.12 12.58 -30.38
C ALA A 562 3.97 11.65 -31.60
N ASP A 563 4.89 10.69 -31.69
CA ASP A 563 4.83 9.63 -32.71
C ASP A 563 4.00 8.42 -32.22
N LYS A 564 3.86 8.26 -30.91
CA LYS A 564 3.10 7.19 -30.24
C LYS A 564 1.99 7.77 -29.37
N PRO A 565 0.88 7.02 -29.17
CA PRO A 565 -0.23 7.51 -28.36
C PRO A 565 0.16 7.85 -26.92
N GLU A 566 1.00 7.04 -26.29
CA GLU A 566 1.47 7.26 -24.91
C GLU A 566 2.52 8.38 -24.78
N GLY A 567 3.04 8.93 -25.88
CA GLY A 567 4.07 9.96 -25.88
C GLY A 567 5.50 9.40 -26.10
N PRO A 568 6.56 10.13 -25.69
CA PRO A 568 6.53 11.45 -25.05
C PRO A 568 6.07 12.56 -25.99
N TYR A 569 5.28 13.49 -25.49
CA TYR A 569 4.79 14.65 -26.23
C TYR A 569 5.76 15.82 -26.10
N GLU A 570 6.02 16.48 -27.24
CA GLU A 570 6.90 17.67 -27.34
C GLU A 570 6.11 18.87 -27.87
N PRO A 571 6.28 20.10 -27.33
CA PRO A 571 5.63 21.29 -27.83
C PRO A 571 5.95 21.54 -29.30
N ILE A 572 4.97 22.00 -30.07
CA ILE A 572 5.17 22.38 -31.50
C ILE A 572 5.06 23.87 -31.72
N SER A 573 4.90 24.66 -30.67
CA SER A 573 4.85 26.13 -30.68
C SER A 573 5.59 26.68 -29.45
N ASP A 574 6.02 27.99 -29.54
CA ASP A 574 6.73 28.69 -28.45
C ASP A 574 5.83 29.13 -27.27
N GLY A 575 4.66 28.53 -27.14
CA GLY A 575 3.66 28.85 -26.11
C GLY A 575 2.27 28.50 -26.58
N PRO A 576 1.22 28.99 -25.88
CA PRO A 576 -0.17 28.69 -26.23
C PRO A 576 -0.54 29.17 -27.63
N VAL A 577 -1.41 28.41 -28.29
CA VAL A 577 -2.01 28.77 -29.59
C VAL A 577 -3.24 29.65 -29.41
N THR A 578 -3.88 29.66 -28.24
CA THR A 578 -4.96 30.57 -27.86
C THR A 578 -4.44 32.01 -27.69
N PRO A 579 -5.29 33.05 -27.75
CA PRO A 579 -4.86 34.42 -27.57
C PRO A 579 -4.12 34.64 -26.25
N ARG A 580 -2.96 35.30 -26.29
CA ARG A 580 -2.07 35.47 -25.12
C ARG A 580 -2.55 36.53 -24.12
N ASP A 581 -3.44 37.41 -24.56
CA ASP A 581 -4.10 38.42 -23.75
C ASP A 581 -5.44 37.98 -23.17
N TRP A 582 -5.84 36.76 -23.46
CA TRP A 582 -7.04 36.10 -22.93
C TRP A 582 -6.68 35.04 -21.89
N ASP A 583 -7.49 34.91 -20.86
CA ASP A 583 -7.40 33.79 -19.93
C ASP A 583 -8.19 32.61 -20.49
N CYS A 584 -7.49 31.64 -21.10
CA CYS A 584 -8.07 30.55 -21.86
C CYS A 584 -7.73 29.19 -21.24
N LEU A 585 -8.66 28.22 -21.34
CA LEU A 585 -8.42 26.85 -20.89
C LEU A 585 -9.17 25.81 -21.75
N ASP A 586 -8.79 24.55 -21.58
CA ASP A 586 -9.49 23.35 -22.06
C ASP A 586 -9.75 23.33 -23.58
N GLY A 587 -8.67 23.51 -24.35
CA GLY A 587 -8.77 23.47 -25.80
C GLY A 587 -8.96 22.06 -26.34
N THR A 588 -10.01 21.82 -27.14
CA THR A 588 -10.25 20.58 -27.88
C THR A 588 -10.03 20.74 -29.37
N PHE A 589 -9.72 19.65 -30.05
CA PHE A 589 -9.49 19.63 -31.51
C PHE A 589 -10.75 19.23 -32.26
N TYR A 590 -11.07 19.95 -33.34
CA TYR A 590 -12.09 19.58 -34.30
C TYR A 590 -11.59 19.74 -35.73
N LEU A 591 -11.81 18.73 -36.57
CA LEU A 591 -11.54 18.80 -38.02
C LEU A 591 -12.86 18.87 -38.77
N ASP A 592 -13.12 20.00 -39.42
CA ASP A 592 -14.37 20.15 -40.17
C ASP A 592 -14.38 19.31 -41.47
N ARG A 593 -15.54 19.18 -42.08
CA ARG A 593 -15.75 18.40 -43.30
C ARG A 593 -14.99 18.93 -44.53
N LYS A 594 -14.51 20.18 -44.46
CA LYS A 594 -13.64 20.80 -45.48
C LYS A 594 -12.16 20.54 -45.24
N GLY A 595 -11.85 19.82 -44.16
CA GLY A 595 -10.49 19.54 -43.76
C GLY A 595 -9.77 20.73 -43.11
N GLN A 596 -10.52 21.71 -42.61
CA GLN A 596 -10.00 22.83 -41.83
C GLN A 596 -9.94 22.38 -40.36
N PRO A 597 -8.74 22.40 -39.71
CA PRO A 597 -8.59 22.15 -38.29
C PRO A 597 -9.01 23.37 -37.47
N TRP A 598 -9.69 23.12 -36.36
CA TRP A 598 -10.17 24.10 -35.40
C TRP A 598 -9.70 23.73 -34.00
N ILE A 599 -9.46 24.74 -33.17
CA ILE A 599 -9.44 24.61 -31.71
C ILE A 599 -10.72 25.23 -31.16
N VAL A 600 -11.38 24.52 -30.25
CA VAL A 600 -12.50 25.05 -29.47
C VAL A 600 -12.05 25.08 -28.02
N PHE A 601 -12.23 26.21 -27.32
CA PHE A 601 -11.68 26.43 -25.99
C PHE A 601 -12.59 27.34 -25.17
N CYS A 602 -12.35 27.39 -23.87
CA CYS A 602 -13.06 28.29 -22.96
C CYS A 602 -12.28 29.62 -22.83
N HIS A 603 -13.00 30.74 -22.96
CA HIS A 603 -12.58 32.04 -22.47
C HIS A 603 -13.05 32.16 -21.04
N GLU A 604 -12.14 32.20 -20.10
CA GLU A 604 -12.37 31.97 -18.68
C GLU A 604 -13.26 33.04 -18.04
N TRP A 605 -14.24 32.62 -17.26
CA TRP A 605 -15.14 33.49 -16.51
C TRP A 605 -14.43 34.44 -15.53
N THR A 606 -13.20 34.09 -15.12
CA THR A 606 -12.34 34.97 -14.30
C THR A 606 -11.97 36.26 -15.02
N GLN A 607 -12.02 36.29 -16.33
CA GLN A 607 -11.77 37.48 -17.16
C GLN A 607 -13.06 38.09 -17.70
N VAL A 608 -14.03 37.25 -18.15
CA VAL A 608 -15.23 37.74 -18.87
C VAL A 608 -16.51 37.68 -18.03
N ILE A 609 -16.44 37.19 -16.79
CA ILE A 609 -17.57 37.01 -15.84
C ILE A 609 -18.51 35.88 -16.29
N ASP A 610 -19.10 35.98 -17.47
CA ASP A 610 -19.91 34.94 -18.08
C ASP A 610 -19.04 34.15 -19.08
N GLY A 611 -18.52 33.00 -18.63
CA GLY A 611 -17.60 32.17 -19.41
C GLY A 611 -18.11 31.89 -20.83
N GLU A 612 -17.21 31.91 -21.78
CA GLU A 612 -17.54 31.78 -23.21
C GLU A 612 -16.89 30.51 -23.80
N ILE A 613 -17.62 29.87 -24.72
CA ILE A 613 -17.03 28.85 -25.61
C ILE A 613 -16.69 29.53 -26.94
N VAL A 614 -15.46 29.34 -27.40
CA VAL A 614 -14.87 30.04 -28.53
C VAL A 614 -14.26 29.03 -29.50
N ALA A 615 -14.42 29.25 -30.79
CA ALA A 615 -13.76 28.47 -31.85
C ALA A 615 -12.75 29.37 -32.60
N MET A 616 -11.60 28.79 -32.93
CA MET A 616 -10.59 29.47 -33.73
C MET A 616 -9.97 28.50 -34.75
N PRO A 617 -9.85 28.93 -36.05
CA PRO A 617 -9.23 28.03 -37.03
C PRO A 617 -7.70 27.94 -36.78
N LEU A 618 -7.16 26.76 -37.00
CA LEU A 618 -5.72 26.47 -36.90
C LEU A 618 -5.09 26.31 -38.27
N LYS A 619 -3.79 26.60 -38.40
CA LYS A 619 -3.02 26.16 -39.56
C LYS A 619 -3.07 24.64 -39.69
N LYS A 620 -2.89 24.12 -40.92
CA LYS A 620 -2.95 22.67 -41.19
C LYS A 620 -1.83 21.87 -40.53
N ASP A 621 -0.79 22.49 -40.04
CA ASP A 621 0.30 21.89 -39.27
C ASP A 621 0.10 22.01 -37.73
N LEU A 622 -0.97 22.68 -37.33
CA LEU A 622 -1.38 22.93 -35.94
C LEU A 622 -0.39 23.82 -35.14
N THR A 623 0.56 24.49 -35.79
CA THR A 623 1.58 25.27 -35.08
C THR A 623 1.12 26.66 -34.64
N ALA A 624 0.05 27.19 -35.22
CA ALA A 624 -0.48 28.52 -34.95
C ALA A 624 -1.93 28.67 -35.40
N PRO A 625 -2.66 29.70 -34.91
CA PRO A 625 -3.95 30.06 -35.48
C PRO A 625 -3.89 30.45 -36.96
N ALA A 626 -4.99 30.24 -37.65
CA ALA A 626 -5.20 30.62 -39.05
C ALA A 626 -6.25 31.73 -39.23
N GLY A 627 -6.81 32.24 -38.14
CA GLY A 627 -7.79 33.32 -38.13
C GLY A 627 -8.09 33.78 -36.71
N GLU A 628 -9.03 34.70 -36.55
CA GLU A 628 -9.42 35.28 -35.29
C GLU A 628 -10.34 34.32 -34.50
N PRO A 629 -10.34 34.43 -33.16
CA PRO A 629 -11.25 33.69 -32.30
C PRO A 629 -12.71 34.15 -32.49
N ILE A 630 -13.64 33.23 -32.55
CA ILE A 630 -15.07 33.47 -32.77
C ILE A 630 -15.85 32.88 -31.61
N LYS A 631 -16.55 33.71 -30.85
CA LYS A 631 -17.44 33.28 -29.78
C LYS A 631 -18.60 32.46 -30.35
N LEU A 632 -18.84 31.29 -29.77
CA LEU A 632 -19.96 30.42 -30.15
C LEU A 632 -21.17 30.66 -29.26
N PHE A 633 -20.98 30.72 -27.94
CA PHE A 633 -22.01 31.02 -26.95
C PHE A 633 -21.41 31.37 -25.59
N SER A 634 -22.26 31.90 -24.69
CA SER A 634 -21.91 32.11 -23.27
C SER A 634 -22.60 31.06 -22.39
N ALA A 635 -22.02 30.79 -21.21
CA ALA A 635 -22.54 29.80 -20.26
C ALA A 635 -23.97 30.13 -19.78
N SER A 636 -24.29 31.41 -19.59
CA SER A 636 -25.62 31.85 -19.15
C SER A 636 -26.75 31.54 -20.14
N GLU A 637 -26.44 31.24 -21.40
CA GLU A 637 -27.42 30.80 -22.39
C GLU A 637 -28.02 29.40 -22.08
N ALA A 638 -27.33 28.61 -21.25
CA ALA A 638 -27.82 27.30 -20.82
C ALA A 638 -28.71 27.41 -19.59
N SER A 639 -29.96 26.99 -19.69
CA SER A 639 -30.94 27.07 -18.60
C SER A 639 -30.59 26.24 -17.35
N TRP A 640 -29.64 25.32 -17.46
CA TRP A 640 -29.15 24.48 -16.39
C TRP A 640 -27.96 25.11 -15.68
N ALA A 641 -27.26 26.06 -16.28
CA ALA A 641 -26.07 26.69 -15.69
C ALA A 641 -26.46 27.55 -14.48
N ALA A 642 -25.77 27.37 -13.37
CA ALA A 642 -26.02 28.09 -12.13
C ALA A 642 -25.00 29.20 -11.95
N GLY A 643 -25.47 30.45 -12.04
CA GLY A 643 -24.64 31.64 -11.77
C GLY A 643 -24.36 31.83 -10.28
N ARG A 644 -23.22 32.40 -9.96
CA ARG A 644 -22.88 32.89 -8.60
C ARG A 644 -22.58 34.36 -8.61
N PRO A 645 -22.97 35.09 -7.56
CA PRO A 645 -22.66 36.53 -7.47
C PRO A 645 -21.14 36.74 -7.64
N TRP A 646 -20.78 37.63 -8.55
CA TRP A 646 -19.39 38.00 -8.79
C TRP A 646 -18.68 38.50 -7.53
N LYS A 647 -19.44 39.27 -6.69
CA LYS A 647 -18.98 39.81 -5.41
C LYS A 647 -18.52 38.76 -4.38
N GLU A 648 -18.98 37.51 -4.49
CA GLU A 648 -18.50 36.44 -3.57
C GLU A 648 -17.00 36.20 -3.67
N ARG A 649 -16.42 36.41 -4.85
CA ARG A 649 -14.98 36.22 -5.10
C ARG A 649 -14.24 37.54 -5.27
N HIS A 650 -14.95 38.60 -5.59
CA HIS A 650 -14.44 39.96 -5.81
C HIS A 650 -15.19 40.94 -4.96
N PRO A 651 -14.96 40.92 -3.60
CA PRO A 651 -15.66 41.80 -2.66
C PRO A 651 -15.44 43.31 -2.95
N GLU A 652 -14.35 43.61 -3.65
CA GLU A 652 -14.00 44.95 -4.11
C GLU A 652 -14.83 45.44 -5.30
N SER A 653 -15.56 44.57 -5.96
CA SER A 653 -16.35 44.89 -7.18
C SER A 653 -17.72 45.43 -6.82
N ASP A 654 -18.17 46.47 -7.49
CA ASP A 654 -19.51 46.99 -7.40
C ASP A 654 -20.53 46.29 -8.31
N SER A 655 -20.10 45.31 -9.07
CA SER A 655 -20.93 44.57 -10.04
C SER A 655 -21.84 43.54 -9.36
N ASP A 656 -23.14 43.63 -9.62
CA ASP A 656 -24.16 42.65 -9.23
C ASP A 656 -24.29 41.47 -10.25
N ALA A 657 -23.35 41.35 -11.20
CA ALA A 657 -23.37 40.30 -12.21
C ALA A 657 -23.24 38.92 -11.58
N LEU A 658 -23.81 37.93 -12.26
CA LEU A 658 -23.62 36.53 -11.94
C LEU A 658 -22.48 35.98 -12.82
N SER A 659 -21.53 35.30 -12.21
CA SER A 659 -20.47 34.59 -12.91
C SER A 659 -20.90 33.18 -13.27
N TYR A 660 -20.60 32.75 -14.51
CA TYR A 660 -20.89 31.43 -15.01
C TYR A 660 -19.61 30.77 -15.52
N VAL A 661 -19.42 29.49 -15.22
CA VAL A 661 -18.22 28.70 -15.56
C VAL A 661 -18.44 27.93 -16.85
N THR A 662 -17.43 27.93 -17.72
CA THR A 662 -17.32 27.03 -18.87
C THR A 662 -16.04 26.23 -18.76
N ASP A 663 -16.11 24.89 -18.83
CA ASP A 663 -14.98 23.96 -18.83
C ASP A 663 -15.20 22.87 -19.88
N GLY A 664 -14.13 22.26 -20.40
CA GLY A 664 -14.09 21.03 -21.16
C GLY A 664 -15.03 20.93 -22.36
N PRO A 665 -14.95 21.82 -23.37
CA PRO A 665 -15.74 21.64 -24.59
C PRO A 665 -15.23 20.41 -25.36
N PHE A 666 -16.15 19.55 -25.81
CA PHE A 666 -15.81 18.38 -26.62
C PHE A 666 -16.86 18.20 -27.74
N ILE A 667 -16.39 18.07 -28.98
CA ILE A 667 -17.28 18.01 -30.16
C ILE A 667 -17.51 16.56 -30.59
N VAL A 668 -18.80 16.26 -30.85
CA VAL A 668 -19.29 14.96 -31.36
C VAL A 668 -20.07 15.21 -32.63
N GLU A 669 -19.80 14.45 -33.70
CA GLU A 669 -20.59 14.47 -34.92
C GLU A 669 -21.75 13.48 -34.83
N ASP A 670 -22.98 13.94 -35.14
CA ASP A 670 -24.17 13.13 -35.26
C ASP A 670 -24.85 13.41 -36.60
N GLY A 671 -24.50 12.66 -37.61
CA GLY A 671 -24.92 12.91 -38.99
C GLY A 671 -24.45 14.28 -39.51
N GLU A 672 -25.38 15.20 -39.78
CA GLU A 672 -25.04 16.58 -40.17
C GLU A 672 -24.89 17.54 -38.98
N LYS A 673 -25.38 17.14 -37.81
CA LYS A 673 -25.34 17.94 -36.59
C LYS A 673 -23.97 17.83 -35.91
N LEU A 674 -23.56 18.91 -35.28
CA LEU A 674 -22.52 18.90 -34.28
C LEU A 674 -23.14 18.99 -32.90
N ILE A 675 -22.68 18.17 -31.98
CA ILE A 675 -23.02 18.23 -30.56
C ILE A 675 -21.75 18.61 -29.79
N MET A 676 -21.86 19.56 -28.87
CA MET A 676 -20.79 19.96 -27.99
C MET A 676 -21.14 19.62 -26.56
N LEU A 677 -20.37 18.74 -25.93
CA LEU A 677 -20.36 18.60 -24.49
C LEU A 677 -19.58 19.76 -23.88
N TRP A 678 -20.04 20.27 -22.75
CA TRP A 678 -19.29 21.24 -21.96
C TRP A 678 -19.74 21.19 -20.50
N SER A 679 -18.89 21.64 -19.59
CA SER A 679 -19.13 21.56 -18.15
C SER A 679 -19.14 22.92 -17.48
N GLY A 680 -19.80 22.98 -16.33
CA GLY A 680 -19.92 24.19 -15.54
C GLY A 680 -20.64 23.91 -14.22
N ARG A 681 -21.04 24.97 -13.51
CA ARG A 681 -21.85 24.81 -12.31
C ARG A 681 -23.28 24.46 -12.67
N GLY A 682 -23.76 23.37 -12.17
CA GLY A 682 -25.15 22.94 -12.26
C GLY A 682 -25.91 23.12 -10.94
N PRO A 683 -27.20 22.70 -10.88
CA PRO A 683 -28.04 22.85 -9.70
C PRO A 683 -27.58 22.11 -8.45
N LYS A 684 -26.78 21.03 -8.63
CA LYS A 684 -26.31 20.13 -7.55
C LYS A 684 -24.80 20.08 -7.40
N GLY A 685 -24.05 21.02 -7.92
CA GLY A 685 -22.60 21.04 -7.97
C GLY A 685 -22.06 21.08 -9.41
N TYR A 686 -20.91 20.53 -9.66
CA TYR A 686 -20.32 20.47 -10.99
C TYR A 686 -21.12 19.53 -11.89
N ALA A 687 -21.37 19.95 -13.12
CA ALA A 687 -22.25 19.25 -14.05
C ALA A 687 -21.78 19.38 -15.49
N MET A 688 -22.23 18.48 -16.37
CA MET A 688 -21.97 18.51 -17.80
C MET A 688 -23.27 18.55 -18.58
N GLY A 689 -23.39 19.53 -19.48
CA GLY A 689 -24.49 19.66 -20.42
C GLY A 689 -24.03 19.51 -21.85
N SER A 690 -24.92 19.80 -22.78
CA SER A 690 -24.60 19.82 -24.20
C SER A 690 -25.34 20.93 -24.95
N ALA A 691 -24.76 21.36 -26.07
CA ALA A 691 -25.38 22.21 -27.09
C ALA A 691 -25.27 21.55 -28.46
N TYR A 692 -26.10 21.91 -29.41
CA TYR A 692 -25.98 21.41 -30.78
C TYR A 692 -26.05 22.51 -31.82
N SER A 693 -25.42 22.29 -32.96
CA SER A 693 -25.53 23.14 -34.17
C SER A 693 -25.90 22.31 -35.37
N ASP A 694 -26.85 22.83 -36.18
CA ASP A 694 -27.27 22.21 -37.42
C ASP A 694 -26.43 22.69 -38.63
N ASP A 695 -25.67 23.78 -38.45
CA ASP A 695 -25.00 24.50 -39.54
C ASP A 695 -23.44 24.49 -39.42
N GLY A 696 -22.88 23.48 -38.71
CA GLY A 696 -21.45 23.33 -38.51
C GLY A 696 -20.89 24.16 -37.37
N ILE A 697 -19.53 24.26 -37.28
CA ILE A 697 -18.84 24.84 -36.12
C ILE A 697 -19.19 26.31 -35.83
N LEU A 698 -19.35 27.07 -36.87
CA LEU A 698 -19.73 28.51 -36.82
C LEU A 698 -21.23 28.76 -36.94
N GLY A 699 -22.06 27.72 -36.92
CA GLY A 699 -23.51 27.82 -36.90
C GLY A 699 -24.05 28.31 -35.56
N ILE A 700 -25.40 28.43 -35.51
CA ILE A 700 -26.08 28.80 -34.24
C ILE A 700 -26.11 27.60 -33.33
N TRP A 701 -25.49 27.73 -32.14
CA TRP A 701 -25.49 26.72 -31.10
C TRP A 701 -26.73 26.86 -30.21
N LYS A 702 -27.46 25.77 -30.06
CA LYS A 702 -28.68 25.69 -29.24
C LYS A 702 -28.40 24.83 -28.00
N GLN A 703 -28.64 25.36 -26.81
CA GLN A 703 -28.42 24.68 -25.56
C GLN A 703 -29.49 23.59 -25.34
N ASN A 704 -29.07 22.38 -24.99
CA ASN A 704 -29.97 21.31 -24.59
C ASN A 704 -30.47 21.53 -23.15
N LYS A 705 -31.70 21.08 -22.87
CA LYS A 705 -32.34 21.28 -21.55
C LYS A 705 -31.90 20.23 -20.52
N HIS A 706 -31.59 19.02 -21.00
CA HIS A 706 -31.18 17.95 -20.12
C HIS A 706 -29.67 17.94 -19.91
N LEU A 707 -29.24 17.74 -18.64
CA LEU A 707 -27.86 17.55 -18.33
C LEU A 707 -27.41 16.16 -18.78
N ALA A 708 -26.27 16.08 -19.42
CA ALA A 708 -25.60 14.83 -19.75
C ALA A 708 -25.08 14.14 -18.46
N PHE A 709 -24.61 14.93 -17.47
CA PHE A 709 -24.23 14.47 -16.14
C PHE A 709 -24.50 15.54 -15.08
N GLN A 710 -24.97 15.15 -13.84
CA GLN A 710 -25.38 16.12 -12.82
C GLN A 710 -25.06 15.73 -11.35
N GLU A 711 -24.18 14.76 -11.13
CA GLU A 711 -23.89 14.22 -9.80
C GLU A 711 -22.50 14.63 -9.29
N ASP A 712 -22.25 15.94 -9.21
CA ASP A 712 -20.98 16.55 -8.78
C ASP A 712 -19.78 15.95 -9.53
N GLY A 713 -19.81 16.00 -10.84
CA GLY A 713 -18.78 15.53 -11.75
C GLY A 713 -19.01 16.06 -13.15
N GLY A 714 -18.05 15.90 -14.01
CA GLY A 714 -18.10 16.42 -15.37
C GLY A 714 -16.74 16.41 -16.03
N HIS A 715 -16.51 17.38 -16.91
CA HIS A 715 -15.33 17.58 -17.71
C HIS A 715 -14.81 16.25 -18.27
N GLY A 716 -15.54 15.74 -19.23
CA GLY A 716 -15.23 14.48 -19.87
C GLY A 716 -15.68 14.48 -21.33
N MET A 717 -15.62 13.33 -21.95
CA MET A 717 -15.91 13.16 -23.35
C MET A 717 -16.69 11.87 -23.60
N VAL A 718 -17.07 11.59 -24.83
CA VAL A 718 -17.61 10.31 -25.24
C VAL A 718 -16.68 9.62 -26.23
N PHE A 719 -16.57 8.30 -26.11
CA PHE A 719 -15.81 7.46 -27.03
C PHE A 719 -16.56 6.16 -27.33
N ARG A 720 -16.20 5.51 -28.44
CA ARG A 720 -16.73 4.19 -28.76
C ARG A 720 -15.75 3.10 -28.39
N THR A 721 -16.27 2.06 -27.76
CA THR A 721 -15.48 0.82 -27.54
C THR A 721 -15.26 0.12 -28.89
N PHE A 722 -14.34 -0.84 -28.93
CA PHE A 722 -14.07 -1.62 -30.13
C PHE A 722 -15.28 -2.49 -30.53
N GLU A 723 -16.20 -2.76 -29.61
CA GLU A 723 -17.49 -3.41 -29.85
C GLU A 723 -18.58 -2.43 -30.31
N GLY A 724 -18.26 -1.12 -30.42
CA GLY A 724 -19.16 -0.08 -30.92
C GLY A 724 -20.08 0.55 -29.87
N GLN A 725 -19.95 0.18 -28.57
CA GLN A 725 -20.71 0.82 -27.50
C GLN A 725 -20.21 2.26 -27.29
N LEU A 726 -21.14 3.21 -27.14
CA LEU A 726 -20.79 4.58 -26.75
C LEU A 726 -20.67 4.68 -25.23
N LEU A 727 -19.55 5.14 -24.76
CA LEU A 727 -19.30 5.43 -23.35
C LEU A 727 -19.03 6.92 -23.16
N MET A 728 -19.53 7.47 -22.05
CA MET A 728 -19.18 8.79 -21.54
C MET A 728 -18.19 8.63 -20.40
N THR A 729 -17.10 9.36 -20.42
CA THR A 729 -16.19 9.49 -19.27
C THR A 729 -16.40 10.84 -18.58
N VAL A 730 -16.25 10.86 -17.26
CA VAL A 730 -16.24 12.06 -16.42
C VAL A 730 -15.34 11.83 -15.23
N HIS A 731 -14.83 12.89 -14.60
CA HIS A 731 -14.33 12.74 -13.23
C HIS A 731 -15.47 12.93 -12.22
N GLN A 732 -15.41 12.18 -11.12
CA GLN A 732 -16.35 12.28 -9.99
C GLN A 732 -15.70 11.73 -8.71
N PRO A 733 -15.85 12.42 -7.52
CA PRO A 733 -16.47 13.74 -7.33
C PRO A 733 -15.61 14.87 -7.91
N ASN A 734 -16.13 16.11 -7.92
CA ASN A 734 -15.35 17.30 -8.26
C ASN A 734 -14.66 17.90 -7.02
N GLN A 735 -13.79 17.12 -6.41
CA GLN A 735 -13.07 17.48 -5.18
C GLN A 735 -11.66 16.90 -5.15
N THR A 736 -10.64 17.73 -5.37
CA THR A 736 -9.22 17.32 -5.36
C THR A 736 -8.74 16.95 -3.95
N PRO A 737 -8.09 15.79 -3.77
CA PRO A 737 -7.59 14.81 -4.76
C PRO A 737 -8.47 13.56 -4.93
N ASN A 738 -9.77 13.65 -4.69
CA ASN A 738 -10.67 12.50 -4.63
C ASN A 738 -11.29 12.14 -5.99
N GLU A 739 -10.97 12.89 -7.04
CA GLU A 739 -11.49 12.64 -8.40
C GLU A 739 -11.01 11.32 -8.95
N ARG A 740 -11.94 10.57 -9.54
CA ARG A 740 -11.69 9.32 -10.25
C ARG A 740 -12.38 9.34 -11.60
N PRO A 741 -11.76 8.83 -12.67
CA PRO A 741 -12.42 8.67 -13.95
C PRO A 741 -13.53 7.61 -13.81
N LYS A 742 -14.67 7.89 -14.40
CA LYS A 742 -15.80 6.96 -14.45
C LYS A 742 -16.34 6.85 -15.86
N PHE A 743 -16.80 5.66 -16.24
CA PHE A 743 -17.37 5.39 -17.53
C PHE A 743 -18.85 5.01 -17.40
N PHE A 744 -19.67 5.64 -18.20
CA PHE A 744 -21.11 5.42 -18.23
C PHE A 744 -21.58 5.10 -19.64
N PRO A 745 -22.39 4.06 -19.87
CA PRO A 745 -23.05 3.84 -21.13
C PRO A 745 -23.89 5.06 -21.53
N ALA A 746 -23.71 5.52 -22.75
CA ALA A 746 -24.37 6.70 -23.29
C ALA A 746 -24.98 6.44 -24.64
N LYS A 747 -25.90 7.32 -25.07
CA LYS A 747 -26.48 7.32 -26.39
C LYS A 747 -26.72 8.74 -26.86
N VAL A 748 -26.72 8.91 -28.18
CA VAL A 748 -27.13 10.15 -28.84
C VAL A 748 -28.61 10.04 -29.23
N VAL A 749 -29.41 11.03 -28.86
CA VAL A 749 -30.82 11.10 -29.18
C VAL A 749 -31.16 12.55 -29.53
N ASP A 750 -31.57 12.80 -30.77
CA ASP A 750 -32.03 14.11 -31.26
C ASP A 750 -31.07 15.29 -30.99
N GLY A 751 -29.75 15.03 -31.05
CA GLY A 751 -28.75 16.05 -30.77
C GLY A 751 -28.41 16.23 -29.28
N GLU A 752 -28.89 15.34 -28.41
CA GLU A 752 -28.53 15.26 -27.00
C GLU A 752 -27.70 14.01 -26.72
N ILE A 753 -26.74 14.11 -25.81
CA ILE A 753 -26.01 12.96 -25.25
C ILE A 753 -26.59 12.65 -23.88
N LEU A 754 -27.18 11.46 -23.76
CA LEU A 754 -27.87 11.01 -22.55
C LEU A 754 -27.24 9.71 -22.02
N LEU A 755 -27.14 9.58 -20.69
CA LEU A 755 -26.78 8.31 -20.07
C LEU A 755 -27.87 7.27 -20.29
N GLU A 756 -27.48 6.05 -20.60
CA GLU A 756 -28.39 4.92 -20.58
C GLU A 756 -28.75 4.59 -19.12
N LYS A 757 -30.09 4.54 -18.85
CA LYS A 757 -30.55 4.09 -17.53
C LYS A 757 -30.13 2.63 -17.34
N GLY A 758 -29.12 2.38 -16.51
CA GLY A 758 -28.67 1.04 -16.16
C GLY A 758 -29.84 0.23 -15.61
N ARG A 759 -30.09 -0.94 -16.16
CA ARG A 759 -30.92 -1.95 -15.49
C ARG A 759 -30.27 -2.24 -14.15
N LYS A 760 -30.94 -1.95 -13.06
CA LYS A 760 -30.50 -2.37 -11.71
C LYS A 760 -30.24 -3.89 -11.75
N GLY A 761 -28.98 -4.28 -11.66
CA GLY A 761 -28.52 -5.66 -11.52
C GLY A 761 -28.20 -6.37 -12.84
N ALA A 762 -26.98 -6.21 -13.33
CA ALA A 762 -26.31 -7.25 -14.14
C ALA A 762 -24.81 -6.97 -14.27
N ALA A 763 -24.06 -7.00 -13.17
CA ALA A 763 -22.68 -7.50 -13.21
C ALA A 763 -22.76 -8.99 -12.85
N LYS A 764 -23.25 -9.81 -13.79
CA LYS A 764 -23.02 -11.26 -13.79
C LYS A 764 -22.19 -11.56 -15.02
N ALA A 765 -20.90 -11.71 -14.81
CA ALA A 765 -20.00 -12.32 -15.76
C ALA A 765 -20.63 -13.61 -16.32
N LYS A 766 -20.77 -13.71 -17.63
CA LYS A 766 -21.01 -14.96 -18.31
C LYS A 766 -19.81 -15.87 -18.07
N LYS A 767 -19.93 -16.77 -17.08
CA LYS A 767 -19.06 -17.95 -16.99
C LYS A 767 -19.31 -18.78 -18.24
N THR A 768 -18.36 -18.81 -19.14
CA THR A 768 -18.25 -19.81 -20.18
C THR A 768 -18.14 -21.18 -19.51
N ALA A 769 -19.14 -22.00 -19.74
CA ALA A 769 -19.22 -23.36 -19.23
C ALA A 769 -18.10 -24.22 -19.87
N VAL A 770 -17.10 -24.57 -19.08
CA VAL A 770 -16.22 -25.70 -19.37
C VAL A 770 -16.87 -26.93 -18.72
N GLY A 771 -17.04 -27.96 -19.54
CA GLY A 771 -17.81 -29.16 -19.23
C GLY A 771 -17.29 -29.94 -18.02
N LYS A 772 -18.23 -30.45 -17.25
CA LYS A 772 -17.99 -31.40 -16.15
C LYS A 772 -17.44 -32.72 -16.70
N PRO A 773 -16.39 -33.31 -16.10
CA PRO A 773 -16.12 -34.74 -16.26
C PRO A 773 -16.99 -35.54 -15.28
N SER A 774 -17.43 -36.69 -15.78
CA SER A 774 -18.32 -37.63 -15.13
C SER A 774 -17.68 -38.35 -13.92
N LYS A 775 -18.53 -38.64 -12.93
CA LYS A 775 -18.27 -39.51 -11.78
C LYS A 775 -17.75 -40.89 -12.21
N LYS A 776 -16.66 -41.32 -11.58
CA LYS A 776 -16.36 -42.77 -11.45
C LYS A 776 -16.08 -43.12 -9.97
N THR A 777 -16.84 -44.05 -9.54
CA THR A 777 -16.92 -44.91 -8.38
C THR A 777 -15.67 -45.16 -7.52
N ALA A 778 -15.92 -45.19 -6.21
CA ALA A 778 -15.06 -45.51 -5.07
C ALA A 778 -14.58 -46.97 -5.10
N ALA A 779 -13.35 -47.21 -4.63
CA ALA A 779 -12.87 -48.54 -4.17
C ALA A 779 -12.26 -48.40 -2.75
N LYS A 780 -12.54 -49.38 -1.93
CA LYS A 780 -12.26 -49.52 -0.48
C LYS A 780 -10.77 -49.87 -0.21
N PRO A 781 -10.30 -49.69 1.05
CA PRO A 781 -8.93 -49.84 1.48
C PRO A 781 -8.51 -51.27 1.86
N VAL A 782 -7.24 -51.59 1.85
CA VAL A 782 -6.60 -52.84 2.35
C VAL A 782 -5.41 -52.45 3.27
N PRO A 783 -5.10 -53.26 4.30
CA PRO A 783 -4.53 -52.85 5.56
C PRO A 783 -2.99 -53.00 5.72
N ALA A 784 -2.49 -52.46 6.83
CA ALA A 784 -1.11 -52.41 7.31
C ALA A 784 -0.56 -53.74 7.84
N ALA A 785 0.77 -53.88 7.83
CA ALA A 785 1.57 -54.74 8.73
C ALA A 785 3.07 -54.36 8.67
N PRO A 786 3.94 -54.84 9.63
CA PRO A 786 4.27 -54.13 10.86
C PRO A 786 5.79 -53.83 11.02
N ALA A 787 6.13 -53.16 12.13
CA ALA A 787 7.44 -52.63 12.53
C ALA A 787 8.53 -53.68 12.84
N GLN A 788 9.80 -53.27 12.76
CA GLN A 788 10.92 -53.91 13.47
C GLN A 788 11.89 -52.89 14.11
N GLU A 789 12.51 -53.33 15.20
CA GLU A 789 13.18 -52.58 16.28
C GLU A 789 14.66 -52.27 16.09
N LYS A 790 15.08 -51.24 16.76
CA LYS A 790 16.29 -50.65 17.38
C LYS A 790 17.71 -51.31 17.27
N PRO A 791 18.81 -50.57 17.56
CA PRO A 791 19.32 -50.45 18.93
C PRO A 791 19.89 -49.03 19.33
N VAL A 792 19.97 -48.87 20.65
CA VAL A 792 20.43 -47.79 21.52
C VAL A 792 21.93 -47.62 21.59
N VAL A 793 22.50 -46.42 21.73
CA VAL A 793 23.79 -46.14 22.42
C VAL A 793 23.76 -44.75 23.08
N SER A 794 24.44 -44.73 24.23
CA SER A 794 24.42 -43.89 25.43
C SER A 794 25.15 -42.54 25.40
N GLU A 795 24.67 -41.72 26.29
CA GLU A 795 25.03 -40.49 26.99
C GLU A 795 26.50 -40.00 27.03
N GLY A 796 26.64 -38.64 26.93
CA GLY A 796 27.81 -37.90 27.44
C GLY A 796 27.43 -36.47 27.75
N GLN A 797 27.14 -36.20 29.03
CA GLN A 797 26.86 -34.84 29.55
C GLN A 797 28.12 -33.95 29.50
N LYS A 798 28.02 -32.81 28.80
CA LYS A 798 28.99 -31.71 28.91
C LYS A 798 28.34 -30.57 29.75
N LYS A 799 29.00 -30.18 30.85
CA LYS A 799 28.65 -28.98 31.63
C LYS A 799 28.82 -27.74 30.78
N LYS A 800 27.82 -26.87 30.76
CA LYS A 800 27.86 -25.54 30.13
C LYS A 800 28.86 -24.65 30.86
N SER A 801 29.71 -23.92 30.15
CA SER A 801 30.58 -22.89 30.69
C SER A 801 29.88 -21.54 30.65
N ASP A 802 29.96 -20.75 31.72
CA ASP A 802 29.39 -19.39 31.82
C ASP A 802 30.29 -18.30 31.17
N ALA A 803 31.29 -18.68 30.39
CA ALA A 803 32.18 -17.73 29.70
C ALA A 803 31.49 -17.04 28.52
N PRO A 804 31.77 -15.74 28.25
CA PRO A 804 31.28 -15.04 27.08
C PRO A 804 31.65 -15.78 25.79
N VAL A 805 30.65 -15.92 24.88
CA VAL A 805 30.85 -16.54 23.57
C VAL A 805 31.32 -15.46 22.59
N ARG A 806 32.36 -15.72 21.82
CA ARG A 806 32.80 -14.86 20.70
C ARG A 806 32.25 -15.42 19.42
N VAL A 807 31.81 -14.53 18.52
CA VAL A 807 31.37 -14.90 17.16
C VAL A 807 32.56 -15.49 16.39
N THR A 808 32.44 -16.72 15.93
CA THR A 808 33.44 -17.41 15.10
C THR A 808 32.77 -18.08 13.91
N GLN A 809 33.53 -18.40 12.85
CA GLN A 809 33.00 -19.06 11.64
C GLN A 809 32.44 -20.48 11.86
N ASP A 810 32.80 -21.11 13.00
CA ASP A 810 32.37 -22.47 13.35
C ASP A 810 31.06 -22.50 14.19
N MET A 811 30.40 -21.38 14.36
CA MET A 811 29.15 -21.32 15.09
C MET A 811 27.99 -21.93 14.30
N PRO A 812 26.95 -22.46 14.98
CA PRO A 812 25.73 -22.93 14.32
C PRO A 812 25.15 -21.88 13.38
N TYR A 813 24.44 -22.31 12.32
CA TYR A 813 23.94 -21.45 11.25
C TYR A 813 23.06 -20.28 11.76
N TRP A 814 22.38 -20.49 12.89
CA TRP A 814 21.53 -19.48 13.53
C TRP A 814 22.32 -18.47 14.39
N LEU A 815 23.63 -18.61 14.48
CA LEU A 815 24.57 -17.66 15.10
C LEU A 815 25.46 -16.95 14.08
N LEU A 816 25.59 -17.47 12.88
CA LEU A 816 26.31 -16.91 11.76
C LEU A 816 25.33 -16.42 10.68
#